data_5e604dfd8c9a3977dd788dd5a9eaae43
#
_entry.id   5e604dfd8c9a3977dd788dd5a9eaae43
#
_cell.length_a   1.000
_cell.length_b   1.000
_cell.length_c   1.000
_cell.angle_alpha   90.00
_cell.angle_beta   90.00
_cell.angle_gamma   90.00
#
_symmetry.space_group_name_H-M   'P 1'
#
loop_
_entity.id
_entity.type
_entity.pdbx_description
1 polymer ?
#
loop_
_entity_poly.entity_id
_entity_poly.type
_entity_poly.pdbx_seq_one_letter_code
_entity_poly.pdbx_strand_id
1 'polypeptide(L)'
;MSAIAGIYRFNGEAVQSEHGGLIMEALRQYPANQSRLWNMDHVMLGCHAQWITEQSVQECLPYYDSNRGLAITADAIIDNRDELMDQLQVPHHSRQHMTDSEVLLLAYEKWSERMPERLVGDFAFIIWDERKQLLFGARDFSGARTLYYHHNEQQICFCTAINPLFSLPFIHKEINETWLAEFLAIHGVFEPPDVSTTIYKNILQLPPSHKIIIKNDNVSISRYHSLSDVIPLQLASSEEYEEAFREIFNNAVTARLRRTKRNVGAHLSGGLDSGSVVSFAARALEHEKRSLHTFSYVPETGFVDWTPKHRLADERPLIKQTVQFVGNINDHYLDFSGRSAFTEIDDWIDILESPYKFFDNSFWLRGIFEHAEQRDIGILLNGARGNYSISWGPAIEYYTKLLKNLKWLQLTQEIKRYSRYVGVGRRRLYSIVGRKAIPVLKQRSSSIASGDFPQLINSDYAKRVGIYEKLHDLTFTGIGSTDDLPDDPLEARRVHFERVNMWSATGTSNCKLSLRYSLWSHDPSNDLRVIRFCLSTPMEQFVQKGMDRALIRRSTKGWLPDSIRLNHRTRGIQAADSIHRMLSDWPVFLAELDRVSHDSRMQQIINMPVIHDALAEARQGISPNQAYNPAIKLLMRSVILYRFLQKNF
;
A
#
# COMPACT_ATOMS: atom_id res chain seq x y z
N MET A 1 -5.54 0.67 16.39
CA MET A 1 -5.54 -0.47 15.45
C MET A 1 -5.72 -1.75 16.24
N SER A 2 -6.44 -2.72 15.71
CA SER A 2 -6.75 -3.95 16.45
C SER A 2 -6.46 -5.18 15.59
N ALA A 3 -6.14 -6.30 16.21
CA ALA A 3 -6.19 -7.57 15.53
C ALA A 3 -7.50 -8.27 15.86
N ILE A 4 -8.26 -8.62 14.85
CA ILE A 4 -9.50 -9.38 14.99
C ILE A 4 -9.27 -10.85 14.66
N ALA A 5 -10.01 -11.73 15.31
CA ALA A 5 -9.98 -13.16 15.08
C ALA A 5 -11.36 -13.77 15.30
N GLY A 6 -11.58 -14.98 14.80
CA GLY A 6 -12.78 -15.74 15.12
C GLY A 6 -12.86 -17.09 14.45
N ILE A 7 -13.83 -17.88 14.90
CA ILE A 7 -14.14 -19.21 14.40
C ILE A 7 -15.66 -19.32 14.26
N TYR A 8 -16.12 -19.87 13.14
CA TYR A 8 -17.52 -20.23 12.92
C TYR A 8 -17.62 -21.69 12.45
N ARG A 9 -18.32 -22.53 13.21
CA ARG A 9 -18.54 -23.94 12.89
C ARG A 9 -19.87 -24.13 12.18
N PHE A 10 -19.83 -24.76 11.00
CA PHE A 10 -20.99 -24.91 10.12
C PHE A 10 -22.04 -25.94 10.64
N ASN A 11 -21.56 -26.92 11.38
CA ASN A 11 -22.39 -28.01 11.92
C ASN A 11 -23.18 -27.66 13.20
N GLY A 12 -23.08 -26.41 13.67
CA GLY A 12 -23.76 -25.93 14.87
C GLY A 12 -23.16 -26.41 16.20
N GLU A 13 -22.08 -27.22 16.17
CA GLU A 13 -21.38 -27.62 17.40
C GLU A 13 -20.64 -26.45 18.02
N ALA A 14 -20.56 -26.41 19.33
CA ALA A 14 -19.85 -25.36 20.06
C ALA A 14 -18.38 -25.27 19.66
N VAL A 15 -17.88 -24.03 19.53
CA VAL A 15 -16.46 -23.79 19.36
C VAL A 15 -15.74 -24.17 20.65
N GLN A 16 -14.69 -24.96 20.53
CA GLN A 16 -13.86 -25.32 21.69
C GLN A 16 -13.17 -24.03 22.23
N SER A 17 -13.36 -23.76 23.52
CA SER A 17 -12.80 -22.58 24.17
C SER A 17 -11.27 -22.54 24.09
N GLU A 18 -10.60 -23.69 24.04
CA GLU A 18 -9.17 -23.83 23.86
C GLU A 18 -8.70 -23.21 22.52
N HIS A 19 -9.41 -23.44 21.41
CA HIS A 19 -9.06 -22.89 20.10
C HIS A 19 -9.08 -21.35 20.11
N GLY A 20 -10.07 -20.76 20.76
CA GLY A 20 -10.13 -19.32 20.95
C GLY A 20 -8.96 -18.79 21.78
N GLY A 21 -8.63 -19.51 22.85
CA GLY A 21 -7.47 -19.20 23.70
C GLY A 21 -6.15 -19.22 22.92
N LEU A 22 -5.94 -20.25 22.08
CA LEU A 22 -4.72 -20.41 21.27
C LEU A 22 -4.52 -19.24 20.31
N ILE A 23 -5.55 -18.83 19.55
CA ILE A 23 -5.44 -17.69 18.63
C ILE A 23 -5.13 -16.39 19.38
N MET A 24 -5.86 -16.14 20.49
CA MET A 24 -5.67 -14.90 21.26
C MET A 24 -4.31 -14.85 21.96
N GLU A 25 -3.80 -16.01 22.42
CA GLU A 25 -2.44 -16.11 22.97
C GLU A 25 -1.39 -15.81 21.90
N ALA A 26 -1.55 -16.34 20.69
CA ALA A 26 -0.64 -16.05 19.57
C ALA A 26 -0.67 -14.57 19.16
N LEU A 27 -1.76 -13.85 19.38
CA LEU A 27 -1.85 -12.40 19.13
C LEU A 27 -1.11 -11.56 20.17
N ARG A 28 -0.72 -12.09 21.34
CA ARG A 28 0.05 -11.35 22.37
C ARG A 28 1.43 -10.89 21.91
N GLN A 29 1.94 -11.39 20.80
CA GLN A 29 3.15 -10.86 20.19
C GLN A 29 3.02 -9.40 19.73
N TYR A 30 1.80 -8.89 19.57
CA TYR A 30 1.52 -7.50 19.24
C TYR A 30 1.13 -6.70 20.49
N PRO A 31 1.46 -5.41 20.58
CA PRO A 31 0.96 -4.57 21.66
C PRO A 31 -0.56 -4.45 21.60
N ALA A 32 -1.20 -4.41 22.77
CA ALA A 32 -2.64 -4.15 22.87
C ALA A 32 -2.98 -3.48 24.19
N ASN A 33 -4.06 -2.69 24.17
CA ASN A 33 -4.64 -2.07 25.36
C ASN A 33 -5.67 -3.00 26.00
N GLN A 34 -6.33 -3.83 25.22
CA GLN A 34 -7.33 -4.77 25.68
C GLN A 34 -7.36 -6.03 24.78
N SER A 35 -7.62 -7.20 25.38
CA SER A 35 -7.79 -8.47 24.66
C SER A 35 -9.04 -9.16 25.19
N ARG A 36 -10.01 -9.45 24.32
CA ARG A 36 -11.31 -10.04 24.69
C ARG A 36 -11.77 -11.08 23.71
N LEU A 37 -12.54 -12.04 24.23
CA LEU A 37 -13.29 -13.04 23.48
C LEU A 37 -14.78 -12.90 23.78
N TRP A 38 -15.59 -13.10 22.76
CA TRP A 38 -17.02 -13.34 22.85
C TRP A 38 -17.32 -14.69 22.20
N ASN A 39 -18.18 -15.48 22.81
CA ASN A 39 -18.54 -16.83 22.37
C ASN A 39 -20.05 -17.05 22.48
N MET A 40 -20.64 -17.59 21.44
CA MET A 40 -22.04 -18.03 21.42
C MET A 40 -22.10 -19.33 20.61
N ASP A 41 -22.20 -20.46 21.31
CA ASP A 41 -22.26 -21.81 20.73
C ASP A 41 -21.19 -22.04 19.63
N HIS A 42 -21.61 -22.02 18.38
CA HIS A 42 -20.79 -22.33 17.20
C HIS A 42 -20.07 -21.11 16.60
N VAL A 43 -20.17 -19.93 17.24
CA VAL A 43 -19.49 -18.71 16.81
C VAL A 43 -18.61 -18.17 17.93
N MET A 44 -17.37 -17.86 17.62
CA MET A 44 -16.45 -17.17 18.51
C MET A 44 -15.84 -15.98 17.78
N LEU A 45 -15.84 -14.83 18.43
CA LEU A 45 -15.18 -13.61 17.96
C LEU A 45 -14.14 -13.16 18.98
N GLY A 46 -13.01 -12.70 18.53
CA GLY A 46 -11.92 -12.16 19.35
C GLY A 46 -11.46 -10.80 18.85
N CYS A 47 -10.99 -9.96 19.76
CA CYS A 47 -10.35 -8.70 19.47
C CYS A 47 -9.17 -8.45 20.42
N HIS A 48 -8.02 -8.17 19.81
CA HIS A 48 -6.80 -7.72 20.47
C HIS A 48 -6.63 -6.24 20.14
N ALA A 49 -7.23 -5.37 20.96
CA ALA A 49 -7.53 -3.97 20.64
C ALA A 49 -6.35 -3.04 20.96
N GLN A 50 -6.04 -2.14 20.04
CA GLN A 50 -5.14 -1.00 20.21
C GLN A 50 -5.95 0.30 20.09
N TRP A 51 -5.87 1.16 21.10
CA TRP A 51 -6.61 2.40 21.13
C TRP A 51 -5.86 3.52 20.39
N ILE A 52 -6.40 3.93 19.27
CA ILE A 52 -5.84 5.00 18.44
C ILE A 52 -6.71 6.25 18.47
N THR A 53 -8.05 6.09 18.34
CA THR A 53 -9.02 7.18 18.38
C THR A 53 -9.59 7.35 19.79
N GLU A 54 -10.17 8.53 20.08
CA GLU A 54 -10.85 8.76 21.35
C GLU A 54 -11.99 7.79 21.57
N GLN A 55 -12.75 7.49 20.52
CA GLN A 55 -13.86 6.56 20.57
C GLN A 55 -13.41 5.13 20.83
N SER A 56 -12.23 4.74 20.32
CA SER A 56 -11.69 3.38 20.53
C SER A 56 -11.41 3.06 22.00
N VAL A 57 -11.13 4.07 22.84
CA VAL A 57 -10.94 3.90 24.30
C VAL A 57 -12.21 3.41 25.00
N GLN A 58 -13.37 3.79 24.47
CA GLN A 58 -14.67 3.37 24.99
C GLN A 58 -15.21 2.12 24.32
N GLU A 59 -14.57 1.66 23.27
CA GLU A 59 -14.99 0.54 22.46
C GLU A 59 -14.59 -0.80 23.09
N CYS A 60 -15.59 -1.61 23.40
CA CYS A 60 -15.41 -2.94 23.97
C CYS A 60 -15.67 -3.99 22.90
N LEU A 61 -14.64 -4.39 22.16
CA LEU A 61 -14.74 -5.44 21.12
C LEU A 61 -14.25 -6.80 21.64
N PRO A 62 -14.89 -7.90 21.21
CA PRO A 62 -16.12 -7.98 20.42
C PRO A 62 -17.32 -7.41 21.17
N TYR A 63 -18.22 -6.75 20.43
CA TYR A 63 -19.45 -6.17 20.96
C TYR A 63 -20.67 -6.94 20.47
N TYR A 64 -21.57 -7.29 21.40
CA TYR A 64 -22.85 -7.95 21.11
C TYR A 64 -24.03 -7.07 21.50
N ASP A 65 -24.88 -6.73 20.53
CA ASP A 65 -26.14 -6.05 20.73
C ASP A 65 -27.28 -7.07 20.79
N SER A 66 -27.72 -7.39 22.00
CA SER A 66 -28.77 -8.38 22.24
C SER A 66 -30.16 -7.95 21.68
N ASN A 67 -30.42 -6.65 21.58
CA ASN A 67 -31.68 -6.17 21.01
C ASN A 67 -31.76 -6.44 19.51
N ARG A 68 -30.61 -6.31 18.83
CA ARG A 68 -30.48 -6.55 17.39
C ARG A 68 -30.18 -8.00 17.07
N GLY A 69 -29.59 -8.76 17.99
CA GLY A 69 -29.04 -10.09 17.72
C GLY A 69 -27.82 -10.01 16.81
N LEU A 70 -26.95 -9.01 17.01
CA LEU A 70 -25.76 -8.77 16.19
C LEU A 70 -24.51 -8.72 17.07
N ALA A 71 -23.49 -9.48 16.70
CA ALA A 71 -22.15 -9.36 17.29
C ALA A 71 -21.15 -8.85 16.26
N ILE A 72 -20.19 -8.02 16.67
CA ILE A 72 -19.15 -7.47 15.78
C ILE A 72 -17.77 -7.57 16.41
N THR A 73 -16.79 -7.91 15.59
CA THR A 73 -15.37 -7.63 15.83
C THR A 73 -14.82 -6.81 14.66
N ALA A 74 -14.04 -5.77 14.95
CA ALA A 74 -13.61 -4.82 13.92
C ALA A 74 -12.22 -4.25 14.20
N ASP A 75 -11.48 -4.01 13.12
CA ASP A 75 -10.33 -3.11 13.04
C ASP A 75 -10.69 -2.02 12.05
N ALA A 76 -11.23 -0.91 12.55
CA ALA A 76 -11.87 0.10 11.70
C ALA A 76 -11.65 1.54 12.19
N ILE A 77 -11.42 2.45 11.24
CA ILE A 77 -11.63 3.90 11.38
C ILE A 77 -12.46 4.37 10.19
N ILE A 78 -13.65 4.89 10.46
CA ILE A 78 -14.57 5.36 9.42
C ILE A 78 -14.43 6.87 9.26
N ASP A 79 -14.05 7.31 8.06
CA ASP A 79 -13.74 8.71 7.76
C ASP A 79 -14.98 9.56 7.41
N ASN A 80 -15.99 8.96 6.80
CA ASN A 80 -17.26 9.62 6.49
C ASN A 80 -18.32 9.42 7.58
N ARG A 81 -17.87 9.28 8.82
CA ARG A 81 -18.71 8.98 9.99
C ARG A 81 -19.90 9.93 10.16
N ASP A 82 -19.67 11.24 10.04
CA ASP A 82 -20.71 12.26 10.23
C ASP A 82 -21.81 12.12 9.16
N GLU A 83 -21.41 11.93 7.91
CA GLU A 83 -22.33 11.66 6.80
C GLU A 83 -23.16 10.38 7.03
N LEU A 84 -22.52 9.30 7.50
CA LEU A 84 -23.21 8.05 7.82
C LEU A 84 -24.20 8.25 8.97
N MET A 85 -23.83 8.96 10.03
CA MET A 85 -24.70 9.23 11.17
C MET A 85 -25.91 10.08 10.78
N ASP A 86 -25.76 11.02 9.83
CA ASP A 86 -26.88 11.75 9.24
C ASP A 86 -27.83 10.81 8.48
N GLN A 87 -27.27 9.99 7.59
CA GLN A 87 -28.04 9.00 6.84
C GLN A 87 -28.73 7.97 7.75
N LEU A 88 -28.10 7.57 8.84
CA LEU A 88 -28.61 6.65 9.84
C LEU A 88 -29.58 7.32 10.82
N GLN A 89 -29.78 8.64 10.73
CA GLN A 89 -30.64 9.46 11.61
C GLN A 89 -30.23 9.36 13.09
N VAL A 90 -28.91 9.27 13.36
CA VAL A 90 -28.40 9.24 14.73
C VAL A 90 -28.59 10.60 15.40
N PRO A 91 -29.20 10.66 16.59
CA PRO A 91 -29.38 11.92 17.32
C PRO A 91 -28.02 12.59 17.63
N HIS A 92 -27.93 13.92 17.48
CA HIS A 92 -26.69 14.67 17.66
C HIS A 92 -26.01 14.44 19.02
N HIS A 93 -26.79 14.33 20.11
CA HIS A 93 -26.28 14.12 21.46
C HIS A 93 -25.56 12.75 21.64
N SER A 94 -25.89 11.75 20.81
CA SER A 94 -25.32 10.42 20.88
C SER A 94 -24.03 10.28 20.03
N ARG A 95 -23.82 11.17 19.06
CA ARG A 95 -22.76 11.02 18.04
C ARG A 95 -21.34 11.07 18.59
N GLN A 96 -21.11 11.90 19.61
CA GLN A 96 -19.77 12.11 20.16
C GLN A 96 -19.19 10.86 20.80
N HIS A 97 -20.03 10.04 21.43
CA HIS A 97 -19.61 8.84 22.16
C HIS A 97 -19.75 7.53 21.37
N MET A 98 -20.49 7.58 20.25
CA MET A 98 -20.71 6.40 19.42
C MET A 98 -19.39 5.88 18.84
N THR A 99 -19.12 4.60 18.98
CA THR A 99 -17.92 3.95 18.41
C THR A 99 -18.08 3.67 16.92
N ASP A 100 -16.98 3.37 16.22
CA ASP A 100 -17.07 3.02 14.80
C ASP A 100 -17.78 1.69 14.61
N SER A 101 -17.62 0.73 15.52
CA SER A 101 -18.33 -0.54 15.48
C SER A 101 -19.84 -0.40 15.67
N GLU A 102 -20.29 0.52 16.53
CA GLU A 102 -21.72 0.85 16.64
C GLU A 102 -22.28 1.45 15.35
N VAL A 103 -21.53 2.37 14.71
CA VAL A 103 -21.89 2.90 13.38
C VAL A 103 -21.98 1.80 12.33
N LEU A 104 -21.03 0.85 12.34
CA LEU A 104 -21.05 -0.30 11.43
C LEU A 104 -22.26 -1.20 11.66
N LEU A 105 -22.66 -1.47 12.92
CA LEU A 105 -23.86 -2.26 13.21
C LEU A 105 -25.15 -1.57 12.75
N LEU A 106 -25.28 -0.26 12.98
CA LEU A 106 -26.42 0.51 12.48
C LEU A 106 -26.46 0.52 10.95
N ALA A 107 -25.30 0.64 10.30
CA ALA A 107 -25.20 0.58 8.85
C ALA A 107 -25.60 -0.79 8.30
N TYR A 108 -25.19 -1.87 8.99
CA TYR A 108 -25.60 -3.24 8.62
C TYR A 108 -27.10 -3.45 8.81
N GLU A 109 -27.68 -3.00 9.92
CA GLU A 109 -29.13 -3.06 10.17
C GLU A 109 -29.93 -2.38 9.05
N LYS A 110 -29.45 -1.21 8.60
CA LYS A 110 -30.16 -0.42 7.58
C LYS A 110 -29.94 -0.91 6.16
N TRP A 111 -28.71 -1.24 5.79
CA TRP A 111 -28.34 -1.53 4.39
C TRP A 111 -27.90 -2.99 4.15
N SER A 112 -27.87 -3.79 5.21
CA SER A 112 -27.45 -5.20 5.16
C SER A 112 -26.11 -5.36 4.41
N GLU A 113 -26.00 -6.32 3.51
CA GLU A 113 -24.80 -6.65 2.75
C GLU A 113 -24.32 -5.53 1.79
N ARG A 114 -25.12 -4.46 1.60
CA ARG A 114 -24.74 -3.31 0.77
C ARG A 114 -24.08 -2.19 1.58
N MET A 115 -23.96 -2.33 2.91
CA MET A 115 -23.36 -1.30 3.74
C MET A 115 -21.92 -0.91 3.34
N PRO A 116 -21.01 -1.83 2.90
CA PRO A 116 -19.64 -1.45 2.56
C PRO A 116 -19.54 -0.47 1.39
N GLU A 117 -20.54 -0.42 0.51
CA GLU A 117 -20.62 0.53 -0.62
C GLU A 117 -20.70 1.99 -0.16
N ARG A 118 -21.09 2.23 1.12
CA ARG A 118 -21.27 3.56 1.71
C ARG A 118 -20.15 3.97 2.66
N LEU A 119 -19.25 3.04 2.99
CA LEU A 119 -18.17 3.30 3.93
C LEU A 119 -16.97 3.94 3.24
N VAL A 120 -16.44 4.99 3.85
CA VAL A 120 -15.13 5.55 3.51
C VAL A 120 -14.26 5.47 4.76
N GLY A 121 -13.09 4.89 4.63
CA GLY A 121 -12.15 4.68 5.73
C GLY A 121 -11.31 3.44 5.54
N ASP A 122 -10.54 3.09 6.57
CA ASP A 122 -9.76 1.87 6.60
C ASP A 122 -10.44 0.88 7.55
N PHE A 123 -10.79 -0.29 7.07
CA PHE A 123 -11.51 -1.26 7.89
C PHE A 123 -11.35 -2.72 7.43
N ALA A 124 -11.37 -3.61 8.42
CA ALA A 124 -11.76 -5.00 8.27
C ALA A 124 -12.64 -5.36 9.46
N PHE A 125 -13.79 -5.95 9.21
CA PHE A 125 -14.71 -6.34 10.26
C PHE A 125 -15.45 -7.64 9.92
N ILE A 126 -15.94 -8.30 10.98
CA ILE A 126 -16.84 -9.43 10.88
C ILE A 126 -18.04 -9.17 11.80
N ILE A 127 -19.24 -9.36 11.25
CA ILE A 127 -20.51 -9.29 11.95
C ILE A 127 -21.16 -10.67 11.94
N TRP A 128 -21.57 -11.17 13.11
CA TRP A 128 -22.46 -12.29 13.25
C TRP A 128 -23.90 -11.79 13.35
N ASP A 129 -24.76 -12.26 12.45
CA ASP A 129 -26.20 -12.00 12.48
C ASP A 129 -26.90 -13.26 12.98
N GLU A 130 -27.26 -13.26 14.25
CA GLU A 130 -27.92 -14.37 14.94
C GLU A 130 -29.27 -14.70 14.32
N ARG A 131 -30.03 -13.69 13.89
CA ARG A 131 -31.36 -13.88 13.30
C ARG A 131 -31.31 -14.55 11.94
N LYS A 132 -30.32 -14.22 11.15
CA LYS A 132 -30.12 -14.79 9.81
C LYS A 132 -29.22 -16.00 9.80
N GLN A 133 -28.57 -16.32 10.94
CA GLN A 133 -27.56 -17.37 11.06
C GLN A 133 -26.49 -17.25 9.97
N LEU A 134 -25.90 -16.06 9.88
CA LEU A 134 -24.85 -15.78 8.90
C LEU A 134 -23.73 -14.91 9.47
N LEU A 135 -22.55 -15.12 8.95
CA LEU A 135 -21.37 -14.31 9.19
C LEU A 135 -21.15 -13.39 7.98
N PHE A 136 -21.10 -12.08 8.23
CA PHE A 136 -20.86 -11.07 7.22
C PHE A 136 -19.58 -10.29 7.51
N GLY A 137 -18.72 -10.10 6.53
CA GLY A 137 -17.52 -9.30 6.70
C GLY A 137 -17.18 -8.49 5.46
N ALA A 138 -16.34 -7.46 5.65
CA ALA A 138 -15.82 -6.68 4.54
C ALA A 138 -14.42 -6.14 4.86
N ARG A 139 -13.66 -5.89 3.81
CA ARG A 139 -12.34 -5.24 3.83
C ARG A 139 -12.39 -3.97 3.01
N ASP A 140 -11.77 -2.89 3.51
CA ASP A 140 -11.79 -1.57 2.90
C ASP A 140 -11.33 -1.55 1.43
N PHE A 141 -11.69 -0.46 0.73
CA PHE A 141 -11.38 -0.27 -0.69
C PHE A 141 -9.89 -0.42 -0.98
N SER A 142 -9.04 0.13 -0.14
CA SER A 142 -7.58 0.19 -0.36
C SER A 142 -6.83 -1.03 0.18
N GLY A 143 -7.51 -1.90 0.95
CA GLY A 143 -6.86 -3.00 1.64
C GLY A 143 -5.90 -2.54 2.74
N ALA A 144 -6.16 -1.36 3.32
CA ALA A 144 -5.39 -0.80 4.42
C ALA A 144 -5.47 -1.67 5.68
N ARG A 145 -6.50 -2.51 5.78
CA ARG A 145 -6.62 -3.55 6.82
C ARG A 145 -6.56 -4.93 6.20
N THR A 146 -5.95 -5.89 6.89
CA THR A 146 -5.84 -7.28 6.44
C THR A 146 -6.88 -8.17 7.12
N LEU A 147 -7.33 -9.18 6.41
CA LEU A 147 -8.19 -10.23 6.95
C LEU A 147 -7.85 -11.55 6.24
N TYR A 148 -7.20 -12.45 6.96
CA TYR A 148 -6.86 -13.79 6.49
C TYR A 148 -7.85 -14.80 7.02
N TYR A 149 -8.06 -15.89 6.28
CA TYR A 149 -8.95 -16.96 6.72
C TYR A 149 -8.48 -18.33 6.24
N HIS A 150 -8.86 -19.34 7.02
CA HIS A 150 -8.80 -20.74 6.66
C HIS A 150 -10.23 -21.28 6.60
N HIS A 151 -10.55 -22.05 5.58
CA HIS A 151 -11.87 -22.64 5.37
C HIS A 151 -11.72 -24.13 5.03
N ASN A 152 -12.51 -24.97 5.70
CA ASN A 152 -12.66 -26.39 5.39
C ASN A 152 -14.15 -26.78 5.50
N GLU A 153 -14.48 -28.05 5.35
CA GLU A 153 -15.86 -28.55 5.36
C GLU A 153 -16.59 -28.35 6.69
N GLN A 154 -15.88 -28.11 7.80
CA GLN A 154 -16.47 -28.04 9.15
C GLN A 154 -16.60 -26.60 9.66
N GLN A 155 -15.70 -25.71 9.24
CA GLN A 155 -15.57 -24.40 9.86
C GLN A 155 -14.77 -23.41 9.01
N ILE A 156 -14.93 -22.13 9.33
CA ILE A 156 -14.03 -21.07 8.90
C ILE A 156 -13.39 -20.42 10.13
N CYS A 157 -12.07 -20.16 10.03
CA CYS A 157 -11.31 -19.41 11.02
C CYS A 157 -10.73 -18.18 10.33
N PHE A 158 -10.76 -17.02 10.97
CA PHE A 158 -10.21 -15.78 10.41
C PHE A 158 -9.35 -15.04 11.43
N CYS A 159 -8.39 -14.28 10.92
CA CYS A 159 -7.52 -13.43 11.74
C CYS A 159 -6.92 -12.27 10.90
N THR A 160 -6.60 -11.14 11.55
CA THR A 160 -5.85 -10.03 10.94
C THR A 160 -4.43 -10.43 10.53
N ALA A 161 -3.82 -11.40 11.21
CA ALA A 161 -2.47 -11.92 10.94
C ALA A 161 -2.53 -13.42 10.57
N ILE A 162 -1.49 -13.93 9.89
CA ILE A 162 -1.45 -15.32 9.40
C ILE A 162 -1.01 -16.27 10.51
N ASN A 163 0.09 -15.98 11.20
CA ASN A 163 0.70 -16.90 12.18
C ASN A 163 -0.23 -17.33 13.30
N PRO A 164 -1.14 -16.48 13.83
CA PRO A 164 -2.11 -16.91 14.83
C PRO A 164 -3.05 -18.01 14.36
N LEU A 165 -3.34 -18.12 13.07
CA LEU A 165 -4.15 -19.21 12.53
C LEU A 165 -3.44 -20.57 12.65
N PHE A 166 -2.11 -20.61 12.58
CA PHE A 166 -1.33 -21.83 12.74
C PHE A 166 -1.24 -22.32 14.19
N SER A 167 -1.74 -21.57 15.17
CA SER A 167 -1.89 -22.08 16.54
C SER A 167 -3.03 -23.11 16.65
N LEU A 168 -3.91 -23.15 15.66
CA LEU A 168 -4.99 -24.14 15.61
C LEU A 168 -4.47 -25.51 15.12
N PRO A 169 -4.77 -26.62 15.82
CA PRO A 169 -4.15 -27.92 15.57
C PRO A 169 -4.48 -28.54 14.21
N PHE A 170 -5.53 -28.07 13.55
CA PHE A 170 -5.99 -28.54 12.24
C PHE A 170 -5.51 -27.69 11.06
N ILE A 171 -4.74 -26.62 11.30
CA ILE A 171 -4.18 -25.78 10.23
C ILE A 171 -2.67 -26.01 10.15
N HIS A 172 -2.21 -26.58 9.05
CA HIS A 172 -0.81 -26.91 8.85
C HIS A 172 -0.15 -25.96 7.83
N LYS A 173 1.13 -25.69 8.03
CA LYS A 173 1.93 -24.91 7.08
C LYS A 173 2.27 -25.77 5.86
N GLU A 174 1.69 -25.43 4.72
CA GLU A 174 2.01 -26.01 3.41
C GLU A 174 2.30 -24.88 2.42
N ILE A 175 3.31 -25.07 1.57
CA ILE A 175 3.66 -24.08 0.53
C ILE A 175 2.57 -24.10 -0.56
N ASN A 176 2.12 -22.90 -0.95
CA ASN A 176 1.37 -22.69 -2.18
C ASN A 176 2.34 -22.56 -3.36
N GLU A 177 2.56 -23.66 -4.06
CA GLU A 177 3.51 -23.70 -5.18
C GLU A 177 3.16 -22.72 -6.30
N THR A 178 1.87 -22.51 -6.57
CA THR A 178 1.42 -21.54 -7.58
C THR A 178 1.76 -20.12 -7.18
N TRP A 179 1.47 -19.73 -5.93
CA TRP A 179 1.83 -18.42 -5.40
C TRP A 179 3.35 -18.19 -5.44
N LEU A 180 4.12 -19.22 -5.04
CA LEU A 180 5.58 -19.15 -5.06
C LEU A 180 6.12 -18.98 -6.48
N ALA A 181 5.57 -19.70 -7.46
CA ALA A 181 5.95 -19.57 -8.86
C ALA A 181 5.62 -18.17 -9.41
N GLU A 182 4.45 -17.60 -9.07
CA GLU A 182 4.09 -16.21 -9.42
C GLU A 182 5.03 -15.20 -8.78
N PHE A 183 5.34 -15.37 -7.50
CA PHE A 183 6.30 -14.53 -6.80
C PHE A 183 7.67 -14.51 -7.48
N LEU A 184 8.18 -15.66 -7.93
CA LEU A 184 9.46 -15.80 -8.62
C LEU A 184 9.44 -15.28 -10.06
N ALA A 185 8.35 -15.50 -10.79
CA ALA A 185 8.22 -15.12 -12.20
C ALA A 185 7.96 -13.61 -12.39
N ILE A 186 7.25 -12.97 -11.46
CA ILE A 186 6.90 -11.55 -11.54
C ILE A 186 8.06 -10.70 -11.01
N HIS A 187 8.67 -9.90 -11.87
CA HIS A 187 9.85 -9.08 -11.52
C HIS A 187 9.51 -7.83 -10.71
N GLY A 188 8.33 -7.24 -10.91
CA GLY A 188 7.86 -6.06 -10.17
C GLY A 188 7.62 -6.32 -8.69
N VAL A 189 7.41 -5.24 -7.94
CA VAL A 189 7.05 -5.29 -6.51
C VAL A 189 5.55 -5.56 -6.29
N PHE A 190 4.86 -6.09 -7.29
CA PHE A 190 3.44 -6.39 -7.26
C PHE A 190 3.18 -7.75 -6.60
N GLU A 191 2.00 -7.89 -6.04
CA GLU A 191 1.50 -9.18 -5.56
C GLU A 191 1.11 -10.09 -6.74
N PRO A 192 0.98 -11.40 -6.52
CA PRO A 192 0.37 -12.31 -7.48
C PRO A 192 -0.98 -11.80 -7.99
N PRO A 193 -1.37 -12.13 -9.23
CA PRO A 193 -2.63 -11.67 -9.83
C PRO A 193 -3.87 -12.06 -9.01
N ASP A 194 -3.87 -13.27 -8.45
CA ASP A 194 -4.90 -13.71 -7.51
C ASP A 194 -4.54 -13.25 -6.09
N VAL A 195 -5.00 -12.06 -5.74
CA VAL A 195 -4.76 -11.45 -4.43
C VAL A 195 -5.52 -12.12 -3.28
N SER A 196 -6.34 -13.14 -3.54
CA SER A 196 -6.98 -13.92 -2.49
C SER A 196 -6.05 -14.98 -1.89
N THR A 197 -4.98 -15.34 -2.61
CA THR A 197 -4.05 -16.38 -2.19
C THR A 197 -2.88 -15.84 -1.37
N THR A 198 -2.26 -16.71 -0.58
CA THR A 198 -1.03 -16.42 0.16
C THR A 198 0.05 -17.46 -0.16
N ILE A 199 1.26 -17.26 0.37
CA ILE A 199 2.34 -18.27 0.28
C ILE A 199 1.96 -19.60 0.95
N TYR A 200 0.98 -19.58 1.84
CA TYR A 200 0.46 -20.78 2.51
C TYR A 200 -0.78 -21.30 1.80
N LYS A 201 -0.76 -22.55 1.37
CA LYS A 201 -1.82 -23.20 0.59
C LYS A 201 -3.20 -23.14 1.25
N ASN A 202 -3.23 -23.28 2.57
CA ASN A 202 -4.48 -23.40 3.36
C ASN A 202 -4.92 -22.07 3.97
N ILE A 203 -4.20 -20.96 3.70
CA ILE A 203 -4.56 -19.63 4.19
C ILE A 203 -4.85 -18.72 3.00
N LEU A 204 -6.04 -18.18 3.00
CA LEU A 204 -6.51 -17.19 2.02
C LEU A 204 -6.62 -15.82 2.68
N GLN A 205 -6.74 -14.77 1.88
CA GLN A 205 -7.09 -13.44 2.37
C GLN A 205 -8.34 -12.89 1.68
N LEU A 206 -9.12 -12.12 2.40
CA LEU A 206 -10.20 -11.35 1.78
C LEU A 206 -9.56 -10.23 0.95
N PRO A 207 -9.79 -10.17 -0.38
CA PRO A 207 -9.19 -9.14 -1.20
C PRO A 207 -9.69 -7.74 -0.83
N PRO A 208 -8.90 -6.67 -1.06
CA PRO A 208 -9.36 -5.29 -0.93
C PRO A 208 -10.65 -5.03 -1.71
N SER A 209 -11.55 -4.21 -1.16
CA SER A 209 -12.83 -3.89 -1.81
C SER A 209 -13.81 -5.06 -1.91
N HIS A 210 -13.59 -6.15 -1.13
CA HIS A 210 -14.48 -7.32 -1.15
C HIS A 210 -15.20 -7.49 0.18
N LYS A 211 -16.40 -8.07 0.07
CA LYS A 211 -17.19 -8.57 1.19
C LYS A 211 -17.24 -10.10 1.14
N ILE A 212 -17.39 -10.68 2.31
CA ILE A 212 -17.55 -12.12 2.52
C ILE A 212 -18.87 -12.39 3.24
N ILE A 213 -19.62 -13.35 2.77
CA ILE A 213 -20.87 -13.82 3.35
C ILE A 213 -20.73 -15.33 3.55
N ILE A 214 -20.95 -15.77 4.78
CA ILE A 214 -20.85 -17.18 5.14
C ILE A 214 -22.19 -17.58 5.77
N LYS A 215 -22.87 -18.50 5.11
CA LYS A 215 -24.13 -19.05 5.60
C LYS A 215 -24.07 -20.57 5.48
N ASN A 216 -24.20 -21.25 6.60
CA ASN A 216 -23.88 -22.67 6.71
C ASN A 216 -22.44 -22.92 6.25
N ASP A 217 -22.23 -23.83 5.29
CA ASP A 217 -20.94 -24.14 4.66
C ASP A 217 -20.64 -23.34 3.38
N ASN A 218 -21.57 -22.49 2.94
CA ASN A 218 -21.42 -21.70 1.73
C ASN A 218 -20.67 -20.38 2.02
N VAL A 219 -19.48 -20.23 1.45
CA VAL A 219 -18.66 -19.01 1.50
C VAL A 219 -18.75 -18.28 0.18
N SER A 220 -19.32 -17.06 0.19
CA SER A 220 -19.47 -16.20 -0.98
C SER A 220 -18.63 -14.95 -0.81
N ILE A 221 -17.75 -14.67 -1.78
CA ILE A 221 -16.91 -13.47 -1.82
C ILE A 221 -17.26 -12.67 -3.07
N SER A 222 -17.49 -11.37 -2.89
CA SER A 222 -17.81 -10.48 -4.02
C SER A 222 -17.24 -9.09 -3.82
N ARG A 223 -16.81 -8.46 -4.93
CA ARG A 223 -16.33 -7.07 -4.94
C ARG A 223 -17.54 -6.13 -4.79
N TYR A 224 -17.44 -5.16 -3.89
CA TYR A 224 -18.52 -4.20 -3.63
C TYR A 224 -18.24 -2.80 -4.20
N HIS A 225 -16.99 -2.47 -4.57
CA HIS A 225 -16.63 -1.22 -5.22
C HIS A 225 -15.93 -1.46 -6.55
N SER A 226 -16.36 -0.71 -7.59
CA SER A 226 -15.67 -0.54 -8.86
C SER A 226 -15.48 0.95 -9.13
N LEU A 227 -14.47 1.30 -9.90
CA LEU A 227 -14.22 2.67 -10.39
C LEU A 227 -14.61 2.84 -11.86
N SER A 228 -15.23 1.81 -12.46
CA SER A 228 -15.73 1.85 -13.84
C SER A 228 -16.88 2.82 -14.05
N ASP A 229 -17.61 3.15 -12.98
CA ASP A 229 -18.78 4.03 -12.94
C ASP A 229 -18.45 5.52 -12.72
N VAL A 230 -17.18 5.89 -12.69
CA VAL A 230 -16.76 7.28 -12.48
C VAL A 230 -17.12 8.13 -13.70
N ILE A 231 -18.02 9.09 -13.49
CA ILE A 231 -18.50 10.01 -14.52
C ILE A 231 -17.57 11.22 -14.62
N PRO A 232 -17.22 11.69 -15.85
CA PRO A 232 -16.40 12.89 -16.02
C PRO A 232 -17.04 14.12 -15.38
N LEU A 233 -16.26 14.82 -14.54
CA LEU A 233 -16.66 16.06 -13.90
C LEU A 233 -16.46 17.24 -14.86
N GLN A 234 -17.45 18.11 -15.01
CA GLN A 234 -17.38 19.34 -15.80
C GLN A 234 -17.64 20.54 -14.90
N LEU A 235 -16.57 21.28 -14.57
CA LEU A 235 -16.66 22.56 -13.87
C LEU A 235 -16.36 23.70 -14.85
N ALA A 236 -16.83 24.91 -14.53
CA ALA A 236 -16.77 26.04 -15.44
C ALA A 236 -15.36 26.60 -15.62
N SER A 237 -14.48 26.47 -14.63
CA SER A 237 -13.13 27.05 -14.67
C SER A 237 -12.08 26.11 -14.01
N SER A 238 -10.81 26.39 -14.30
CA SER A 238 -9.70 25.70 -13.64
C SER A 238 -9.64 26.00 -12.13
N GLU A 239 -10.05 27.18 -11.74
CA GLU A 239 -10.10 27.65 -10.36
C GLU A 239 -11.12 26.85 -9.55
N GLU A 240 -12.28 26.51 -10.13
CA GLU A 240 -13.26 25.63 -9.50
C GLU A 240 -12.74 24.21 -9.27
N TYR A 241 -11.94 23.67 -10.22
CA TYR A 241 -11.28 22.38 -10.00
C TYR A 241 -10.24 22.45 -8.88
N GLU A 242 -9.52 23.55 -8.74
CA GLU A 242 -8.56 23.76 -7.65
C GLU A 242 -9.25 23.86 -6.29
N GLU A 243 -10.38 24.55 -6.23
CA GLU A 243 -11.17 24.71 -4.99
C GLU A 243 -11.77 23.36 -4.57
N ALA A 244 -12.45 22.68 -5.49
CA ALA A 244 -13.00 21.35 -5.24
C ALA A 244 -11.92 20.34 -4.82
N PHE A 245 -10.74 20.40 -5.44
CA PHE A 245 -9.61 19.57 -5.03
C PHE A 245 -9.19 19.87 -3.59
N ARG A 246 -9.00 21.16 -3.26
CA ARG A 246 -8.58 21.56 -1.90
C ARG A 246 -9.59 21.13 -0.85
N GLU A 247 -10.87 21.27 -1.13
CA GLU A 247 -11.93 20.87 -0.21
C GLU A 247 -11.91 19.35 0.04
N ILE A 248 -11.95 18.55 -1.03
CA ILE A 248 -11.97 17.08 -0.93
C ILE A 248 -10.69 16.56 -0.26
N PHE A 249 -9.53 17.09 -0.64
CA PHE A 249 -8.27 16.65 -0.06
C PHE A 249 -8.10 17.08 1.41
N ASN A 250 -8.55 18.30 1.75
CA ASN A 250 -8.59 18.76 3.14
C ASN A 250 -9.49 17.85 3.99
N ASN A 251 -10.67 17.49 3.49
CA ASN A 251 -11.59 16.60 4.18
C ASN A 251 -10.97 15.19 4.38
N ALA A 252 -10.25 14.67 3.40
CA ALA A 252 -9.54 13.39 3.52
C ALA A 252 -8.43 13.43 4.58
N VAL A 253 -7.67 14.53 4.66
CA VAL A 253 -6.62 14.71 5.68
C VAL A 253 -7.26 14.89 7.07
N THR A 254 -8.19 15.82 7.23
CA THR A 254 -8.74 16.20 8.54
C THR A 254 -9.61 15.13 9.16
N ALA A 255 -10.31 14.33 8.36
CA ALA A 255 -11.14 13.22 8.85
C ALA A 255 -10.37 12.28 9.77
N ARG A 256 -9.08 12.11 9.53
CA ARG A 256 -8.25 11.23 10.32
C ARG A 256 -7.62 11.94 11.53
N LEU A 257 -7.16 13.20 11.38
CA LEU A 257 -6.39 13.92 12.39
C LEU A 257 -7.16 14.18 13.67
N ARG A 258 -8.42 14.63 13.55
CA ARG A 258 -9.28 15.05 14.66
C ARG A 258 -9.67 13.95 15.64
N ARG A 259 -9.29 12.70 15.36
CA ARG A 259 -9.78 11.55 16.11
C ARG A 259 -8.79 10.96 17.10
N THR A 260 -7.56 11.45 17.14
CA THR A 260 -6.56 10.94 18.08
C THR A 260 -6.06 12.03 19.02
N LYS A 261 -5.91 11.68 20.32
CA LYS A 261 -5.20 12.52 21.31
C LYS A 261 -3.70 12.30 21.30
N ARG A 262 -3.23 11.20 20.72
CA ARG A 262 -1.80 10.94 20.54
C ARG A 262 -1.23 11.89 19.49
N ASN A 263 0.10 12.00 19.44
CA ASN A 263 0.76 12.82 18.44
C ASN A 263 0.44 12.34 17.01
N VAL A 264 0.52 13.27 16.06
CA VAL A 264 0.35 12.99 14.65
C VAL A 264 1.70 13.11 13.94
N GLY A 265 2.02 12.12 13.14
CA GLY A 265 3.22 12.10 12.32
C GLY A 265 2.91 12.05 10.83
N ALA A 266 3.90 12.38 10.00
CA ALA A 266 3.85 12.21 8.56
C ALA A 266 5.22 11.89 7.98
N HIS A 267 5.25 11.05 6.93
CA HIS A 267 6.43 10.94 6.08
C HIS A 267 6.62 12.22 5.29
N LEU A 268 7.82 12.76 5.26
CA LEU A 268 8.15 13.95 4.46
C LEU A 268 9.38 13.71 3.59
N SER A 269 9.21 13.87 2.28
CA SER A 269 10.27 13.93 1.28
C SER A 269 10.28 15.30 0.61
N GLY A 270 11.23 15.57 -0.28
CA GLY A 270 11.27 16.79 -1.10
C GLY A 270 10.20 16.84 -2.21
N GLY A 271 9.24 15.92 -2.24
CA GLY A 271 8.25 15.77 -3.29
C GLY A 271 6.91 16.49 -3.05
N LEU A 272 6.08 16.53 -4.12
CA LEU A 272 4.76 17.17 -4.08
C LEU A 272 3.78 16.42 -3.20
N ASP A 273 3.78 15.09 -3.23
CA ASP A 273 2.76 14.27 -2.59
C ASP A 273 2.84 14.37 -1.07
N SER A 274 4.00 14.01 -0.52
CA SER A 274 4.24 14.12 0.93
C SER A 274 4.18 15.57 1.42
N GLY A 275 4.73 16.52 0.65
CA GLY A 275 4.65 17.94 0.97
C GLY A 275 3.20 18.44 1.04
N SER A 276 2.33 17.99 0.13
CA SER A 276 0.91 18.34 0.16
C SER A 276 0.21 17.77 1.39
N VAL A 277 0.41 16.48 1.70
CA VAL A 277 -0.14 15.86 2.92
C VAL A 277 0.29 16.64 4.16
N VAL A 278 1.58 16.93 4.28
CA VAL A 278 2.16 17.66 5.42
C VAL A 278 1.59 19.07 5.52
N SER A 279 1.46 19.81 4.41
CA SER A 279 0.96 21.19 4.45
C SER A 279 -0.50 21.29 4.89
N PHE A 280 -1.36 20.36 4.46
CA PHE A 280 -2.74 20.32 4.92
C PHE A 280 -2.84 19.86 6.37
N ALA A 281 -2.08 18.83 6.76
CA ALA A 281 -2.09 18.30 8.12
C ALA A 281 -1.56 19.30 9.16
N ALA A 282 -0.43 19.96 8.88
CA ALA A 282 0.15 20.93 9.81
C ALA A 282 -0.80 22.12 10.09
N ARG A 283 -1.46 22.64 9.04
CA ARG A 283 -2.44 23.72 9.20
C ARG A 283 -3.70 23.28 9.96
N ALA A 284 -4.20 22.08 9.68
CA ALA A 284 -5.34 21.55 10.42
C ALA A 284 -5.02 21.42 11.92
N LEU A 285 -3.83 20.89 12.25
CA LEU A 285 -3.39 20.75 13.65
C LEU A 285 -3.11 22.08 14.34
N GLU A 286 -2.67 23.11 13.60
CA GLU A 286 -2.46 24.46 14.14
C GLU A 286 -3.77 25.03 14.73
N HIS A 287 -4.91 24.83 14.08
CA HIS A 287 -6.22 25.22 14.60
C HIS A 287 -6.57 24.51 15.93
N GLU A 288 -6.03 23.30 16.12
CA GLU A 288 -6.18 22.52 17.36
C GLU A 288 -5.07 22.82 18.39
N LYS A 289 -4.14 23.74 18.11
CA LYS A 289 -2.94 24.06 18.91
C LYS A 289 -2.03 22.83 19.12
N ARG A 290 -1.96 21.98 18.12
CA ARG A 290 -1.10 20.77 18.05
C ARG A 290 -0.10 20.95 16.93
N SER A 291 1.08 20.33 17.04
CA SER A 291 2.11 20.32 15.99
C SER A 291 2.17 18.98 15.27
N LEU A 292 2.61 19.01 14.01
CA LEU A 292 2.86 17.81 13.21
C LEU A 292 4.31 17.37 13.37
N HIS A 293 4.53 16.07 13.64
CA HIS A 293 5.87 15.48 13.55
C HIS A 293 6.12 14.99 12.13
N THR A 294 7.28 15.31 11.54
CA THR A 294 7.64 14.75 10.22
C THR A 294 8.87 13.89 10.32
N PHE A 295 8.86 12.78 9.59
CA PHE A 295 9.93 11.80 9.55
C PHE A 295 10.47 11.70 8.13
N SER A 296 11.77 11.99 7.99
CA SER A 296 12.45 12.04 6.70
C SER A 296 13.66 11.11 6.72
N TYR A 297 13.70 10.16 5.80
CA TYR A 297 14.90 9.41 5.54
C TYR A 297 15.97 10.32 4.92
N VAL A 298 17.20 10.17 5.38
CA VAL A 298 18.40 10.82 4.82
C VAL A 298 19.50 9.78 4.63
N PRO A 299 20.40 9.93 3.63
CA PRO A 299 21.51 9.01 3.44
C PRO A 299 22.42 8.93 4.67
N GLU A 300 23.02 7.76 4.86
CA GLU A 300 23.94 7.49 5.96
C GLU A 300 25.17 8.40 5.90
N THR A 301 25.68 8.75 7.06
CA THR A 301 26.92 9.56 7.19
C THR A 301 28.09 8.86 6.48
N GLY A 302 28.80 9.60 5.63
CA GLY A 302 29.90 9.06 4.79
C GLY A 302 29.47 8.59 3.43
N PHE A 303 28.18 8.55 3.12
CA PHE A 303 27.71 8.25 1.76
C PHE A 303 28.15 9.36 0.78
N VAL A 304 28.80 8.94 -0.31
CA VAL A 304 29.15 9.83 -1.43
C VAL A 304 28.08 9.72 -2.48
N ASP A 305 27.38 10.81 -2.75
CA ASP A 305 26.29 10.83 -3.74
C ASP A 305 26.82 10.64 -5.17
N TRP A 306 26.51 9.49 -5.74
CA TRP A 306 26.83 9.08 -7.11
C TRP A 306 25.69 9.37 -8.09
N THR A 307 24.56 9.90 -7.61
CA THR A 307 23.37 10.05 -8.44
C THR A 307 23.55 11.17 -9.49
N PRO A 308 22.84 11.08 -10.64
CA PRO A 308 22.89 12.15 -11.64
C PRO A 308 22.34 13.47 -11.07
N LYS A 309 22.84 14.60 -11.53
CA LYS A 309 22.48 15.97 -11.05
C LYS A 309 20.98 16.29 -10.98
N HIS A 310 20.13 15.56 -11.70
CA HIS A 310 18.67 15.72 -11.65
C HIS A 310 18.00 14.80 -10.62
N ARG A 311 18.78 14.03 -9.90
CA ARG A 311 18.35 13.20 -8.76
C ARG A 311 19.06 13.68 -7.50
N LEU A 312 18.38 13.60 -6.38
CA LEU A 312 18.90 13.99 -5.07
C LEU A 312 18.77 12.80 -4.13
N ALA A 313 19.89 12.25 -3.70
CA ALA A 313 19.90 11.23 -2.65
C ALA A 313 19.57 11.88 -1.28
N ASP A 314 20.11 13.06 -1.03
CA ASP A 314 19.81 13.86 0.17
C ASP A 314 18.76 14.95 -0.13
N GLU A 315 17.54 14.73 0.28
CA GLU A 315 16.43 15.66 0.08
C GLU A 315 16.30 16.73 1.19
N ARG A 316 17.17 16.74 2.22
CA ARG A 316 17.12 17.71 3.33
C ARG A 316 16.97 19.16 2.90
N PRO A 317 17.66 19.66 1.85
CA PRO A 317 17.49 21.06 1.42
C PRO A 317 16.05 21.39 0.97
N LEU A 318 15.37 20.45 0.31
CA LEU A 318 13.99 20.63 -0.13
C LEU A 318 13.01 20.47 1.04
N ILE A 319 13.26 19.51 1.90
CA ILE A 319 12.43 19.25 3.10
C ILE A 319 12.45 20.47 4.01
N LYS A 320 13.64 21.04 4.30
CA LYS A 320 13.77 22.26 5.12
C LYS A 320 12.99 23.43 4.57
N GLN A 321 12.97 23.62 3.24
CA GLN A 321 12.17 24.67 2.63
C GLN A 321 10.67 24.46 2.86
N THR A 322 10.20 23.21 2.78
CA THR A 322 8.80 22.88 3.09
C THR A 322 8.50 23.16 4.56
N VAL A 323 9.32 22.68 5.48
CA VAL A 323 9.16 22.88 6.93
C VAL A 323 9.11 24.37 7.30
N GLN A 324 10.05 25.15 6.80
CA GLN A 324 10.12 26.60 7.05
C GLN A 324 8.93 27.37 6.49
N PHE A 325 8.44 26.98 5.31
CA PHE A 325 7.31 27.65 4.65
C PHE A 325 5.96 27.30 5.30
N VAL A 326 5.76 26.03 5.62
CA VAL A 326 4.49 25.52 6.17
C VAL A 326 4.35 25.93 7.65
N GLY A 327 5.43 25.80 8.42
CA GLY A 327 5.40 26.02 9.88
C GLY A 327 4.67 24.92 10.63
N ASN A 328 4.60 25.04 11.95
CA ASN A 328 3.92 24.11 12.87
C ASN A 328 4.36 22.64 12.72
N ILE A 329 5.64 22.42 12.42
CA ILE A 329 6.24 21.11 12.17
C ILE A 329 7.43 20.88 13.09
N ASN A 330 7.46 19.71 13.73
CA ASN A 330 8.61 19.14 14.43
C ASN A 330 9.30 18.13 13.49
N ASP A 331 10.35 18.54 12.81
CA ASP A 331 11.02 17.75 11.77
C ASP A 331 12.10 16.81 12.33
N HIS A 332 12.12 15.57 11.86
CA HIS A 332 13.09 14.54 12.23
C HIS A 332 13.77 13.99 10.97
N TYR A 333 15.11 14.10 10.93
CA TYR A 333 15.94 13.55 9.85
C TYR A 333 16.63 12.30 10.37
N LEU A 334 16.39 11.17 9.72
CA LEU A 334 16.77 9.84 10.22
C LEU A 334 17.66 9.15 9.19
N ASP A 335 18.90 8.88 9.56
CA ASP A 335 19.87 8.19 8.72
C ASP A 335 19.89 6.66 8.92
N PHE A 336 19.23 6.15 9.96
CA PHE A 336 19.14 4.73 10.30
C PHE A 336 20.49 4.01 10.25
N SER A 337 21.54 4.63 10.81
CA SER A 337 22.90 4.08 10.84
C SER A 337 22.93 2.63 11.40
N GLY A 338 23.72 1.77 10.76
CA GLY A 338 23.82 0.36 11.10
C GLY A 338 22.66 -0.53 10.59
N ARG A 339 21.72 0.02 9.83
CA ARG A 339 20.65 -0.76 9.17
C ARG A 339 20.85 -0.81 7.66
N SER A 340 20.60 -1.97 7.10
CA SER A 340 20.68 -2.22 5.65
C SER A 340 19.52 -3.09 5.18
N ALA A 341 19.32 -3.18 3.87
CA ALA A 341 18.35 -4.09 3.28
C ALA A 341 18.59 -5.55 3.71
N PHE A 342 19.84 -5.93 3.97
CA PHE A 342 20.23 -7.27 4.38
C PHE A 342 19.96 -7.55 5.87
N THR A 343 20.27 -6.61 6.75
CA THR A 343 20.05 -6.78 8.21
C THR A 343 18.57 -6.82 8.59
N GLU A 344 17.71 -6.24 7.76
CA GLU A 344 16.27 -6.14 8.04
C GLU A 344 15.44 -7.35 7.57
N ILE A 345 16.05 -8.33 6.88
CA ILE A 345 15.31 -9.41 6.21
C ILE A 345 14.44 -10.20 7.19
N ASP A 346 15.00 -10.63 8.31
CA ASP A 346 14.29 -11.50 9.26
C ASP A 346 13.12 -10.79 9.95
N ASP A 347 13.31 -9.53 10.32
CA ASP A 347 12.25 -8.70 10.88
C ASP A 347 11.08 -8.50 9.90
N TRP A 348 11.38 -8.28 8.62
CA TRP A 348 10.35 -8.12 7.61
C TRP A 348 9.62 -9.43 7.30
N ILE A 349 10.31 -10.57 7.32
CA ILE A 349 9.68 -11.89 7.20
C ILE A 349 8.70 -12.10 8.36
N ASP A 350 9.06 -11.72 9.59
CA ASP A 350 8.20 -11.83 10.75
C ASP A 350 7.00 -10.88 10.68
N ILE A 351 7.22 -9.65 10.25
CA ILE A 351 6.16 -8.66 10.12
C ILE A 351 5.16 -9.06 9.03
N LEU A 352 5.66 -9.43 7.85
CA LEU A 352 4.80 -9.75 6.70
C LEU A 352 4.26 -11.16 6.71
N GLU A 353 4.92 -12.09 7.43
CA GLU A 353 4.60 -13.52 7.43
C GLU A 353 4.69 -14.13 6.01
N SER A 354 5.52 -13.53 5.15
CA SER A 354 5.66 -13.83 3.72
C SER A 354 7.00 -13.29 3.19
N PRO A 355 7.57 -13.87 2.12
CA PRO A 355 8.70 -13.25 1.43
C PRO A 355 8.24 -11.96 0.72
N TYR A 356 9.18 -11.03 0.48
CA TYR A 356 8.87 -9.70 -0.06
C TYR A 356 9.90 -9.23 -1.08
N LYS A 357 9.57 -8.16 -1.85
CA LYS A 357 10.39 -7.67 -2.98
C LYS A 357 10.90 -6.23 -2.84
N PHE A 358 10.41 -5.45 -1.87
CA PHE A 358 10.73 -4.02 -1.70
C PHE A 358 11.91 -3.78 -0.72
N PHE A 359 12.88 -4.67 -0.71
CA PHE A 359 14.00 -4.65 0.24
C PHE A 359 14.81 -3.34 0.20
N ASP A 360 14.94 -2.68 -0.95
CA ASP A 360 15.69 -1.41 -1.07
C ASP A 360 15.22 -0.35 -0.05
N ASN A 361 13.94 -0.34 0.27
CA ASN A 361 13.31 0.61 1.18
C ASN A 361 13.02 0.04 2.59
N SER A 362 13.32 -1.22 2.84
CA SER A 362 12.90 -1.95 4.05
C SER A 362 13.41 -1.29 5.34
N PHE A 363 14.68 -0.91 5.39
CA PHE A 363 15.33 -0.39 6.59
C PHE A 363 14.74 0.94 7.07
N TRP A 364 14.47 1.88 6.17
CA TRP A 364 13.92 3.17 6.55
C TRP A 364 12.41 3.13 6.76
N LEU A 365 11.67 2.30 5.99
CA LEU A 365 10.23 2.12 6.20
C LEU A 365 9.96 1.64 7.62
N ARG A 366 10.57 0.53 8.05
CA ARG A 366 10.42 0.03 9.41
C ARG A 366 10.95 1.02 10.43
N GLY A 367 12.12 1.60 10.18
CA GLY A 367 12.76 2.56 11.08
C GLY A 367 11.88 3.79 11.37
N ILE A 368 11.14 4.31 10.39
CA ILE A 368 10.20 5.42 10.62
C ILE A 368 9.07 5.01 11.56
N PHE A 369 8.49 3.81 11.41
CA PHE A 369 7.43 3.33 12.31
C PHE A 369 7.93 3.18 13.75
N GLU A 370 9.12 2.66 13.92
CA GLU A 370 9.77 2.53 15.24
C GLU A 370 10.03 3.90 15.89
N HIS A 371 10.56 4.86 15.14
CA HIS A 371 10.74 6.22 15.64
C HIS A 371 9.42 6.95 15.90
N ALA A 372 8.37 6.65 15.16
CA ALA A 372 7.04 7.18 15.37
C ALA A 372 6.42 6.63 16.68
N GLU A 373 6.55 5.32 16.93
CA GLU A 373 6.13 4.69 18.19
C GLU A 373 6.81 5.35 19.40
N GLN A 374 8.13 5.52 19.36
CA GLN A 374 8.92 6.16 20.43
C GLN A 374 8.47 7.59 20.76
N ARG A 375 7.75 8.25 19.85
CA ARG A 375 7.21 9.62 20.00
C ARG A 375 5.69 9.66 20.23
N ASP A 376 5.13 8.54 20.61
CA ASP A 376 3.69 8.39 20.83
C ASP A 376 2.85 8.87 19.64
N ILE A 377 3.27 8.55 18.42
CA ILE A 377 2.47 8.83 17.24
C ILE A 377 1.30 7.85 17.18
N GLY A 378 0.08 8.37 17.15
CA GLY A 378 -1.14 7.57 16.95
C GLY A 378 -1.51 7.42 15.47
N ILE A 379 -1.36 8.49 14.70
CA ILE A 379 -1.63 8.53 13.26
C ILE A 379 -0.34 8.90 12.54
N LEU A 380 0.07 8.08 11.56
CA LEU A 380 1.21 8.33 10.69
C LEU A 380 0.74 8.50 9.25
N LEU A 381 0.78 9.73 8.73
CA LEU A 381 0.34 10.04 7.38
C LEU A 381 1.44 9.77 6.35
N ASN A 382 1.04 9.41 5.14
CA ASN A 382 1.93 9.30 3.98
C ASN A 382 1.22 9.74 2.70
N GLY A 383 1.90 9.76 1.57
CA GLY A 383 1.37 10.11 0.25
C GLY A 383 1.80 9.10 -0.82
N ALA A 384 1.86 7.83 -0.49
CA ALA A 384 2.44 6.79 -1.34
C ALA A 384 1.71 6.62 -2.68
N ARG A 385 0.37 6.85 -2.70
CA ARG A 385 -0.47 6.73 -3.90
C ARG A 385 -0.62 8.03 -4.69
N GLY A 386 0.00 9.11 -4.24
CA GLY A 386 -0.13 10.44 -4.84
C GLY A 386 0.17 10.50 -6.33
N ASN A 387 1.16 9.75 -6.82
CA ASN A 387 1.54 9.73 -8.24
C ASN A 387 0.42 9.29 -9.19
N TYR A 388 -0.52 8.48 -8.76
CA TYR A 388 -1.66 8.01 -9.54
C TYR A 388 -2.96 8.79 -9.25
N SER A 389 -3.02 9.48 -8.11
CA SER A 389 -4.15 10.30 -7.69
C SER A 389 -3.85 11.81 -7.83
N ILE A 390 -3.42 12.45 -6.77
CA ILE A 390 -3.33 13.90 -6.64
C ILE A 390 -2.25 14.55 -7.52
N SER A 391 -1.14 13.88 -7.75
CA SER A 391 -0.03 14.39 -8.57
C SER A 391 0.13 13.67 -9.91
N TRP A 392 -0.91 12.98 -10.37
CA TRP A 392 -0.94 12.45 -11.72
C TRP A 392 -0.85 13.57 -12.75
N GLY A 393 -0.26 13.33 -13.92
CA GLY A 393 -0.15 14.32 -14.97
C GLY A 393 0.95 13.97 -15.99
N PRO A 394 0.71 12.93 -16.83
CA PRO A 394 1.66 12.43 -17.81
C PRO A 394 1.71 13.35 -19.03
N ALA A 395 2.61 14.34 -19.02
CA ALA A 395 2.70 15.37 -20.07
C ALA A 395 2.99 14.79 -21.46
N ILE A 396 3.90 13.83 -21.59
CA ILE A 396 4.25 13.22 -22.88
C ILE A 396 3.06 12.46 -23.48
N GLU A 397 2.32 11.74 -22.67
CA GLU A 397 1.12 11.01 -23.07
C GLU A 397 0.02 11.98 -23.52
N TYR A 398 -0.17 13.07 -22.79
CA TYR A 398 -1.09 14.12 -23.16
C TYR A 398 -0.72 14.75 -24.52
N TYR A 399 0.56 15.08 -24.72
CA TYR A 399 1.04 15.64 -26.00
C TYR A 399 0.91 14.64 -27.15
N THR A 400 1.11 13.36 -26.86
CA THR A 400 0.85 12.27 -27.83
C THR A 400 -0.63 12.24 -28.24
N LYS A 401 -1.54 12.39 -27.27
CA LYS A 401 -2.99 12.48 -27.55
C LYS A 401 -3.36 13.72 -28.36
N LEU A 402 -2.75 14.88 -28.06
CA LEU A 402 -2.92 16.09 -28.88
C LEU A 402 -2.47 15.88 -30.33
N LEU A 403 -1.34 15.20 -30.53
CA LEU A 403 -0.83 14.88 -31.87
C LEU A 403 -1.77 13.94 -32.63
N LYS A 404 -2.21 12.84 -32.00
CA LYS A 404 -3.17 11.89 -32.57
C LYS A 404 -4.51 12.55 -32.94
N ASN A 405 -4.94 13.55 -32.16
CA ASN A 405 -6.19 14.29 -32.38
C ASN A 405 -6.00 15.53 -33.28
N LEU A 406 -4.84 15.67 -33.97
CA LEU A 406 -4.52 16.77 -34.89
C LEU A 406 -4.61 18.17 -34.25
N LYS A 407 -4.49 18.30 -32.92
CA LYS A 407 -4.50 19.58 -32.21
C LYS A 407 -3.13 20.26 -32.22
N TRP A 408 -2.59 20.51 -33.41
CA TRP A 408 -1.21 21.00 -33.65
C TRP A 408 -0.87 22.33 -32.97
N LEU A 409 -1.79 23.29 -33.00
CA LEU A 409 -1.56 24.62 -32.38
C LEU A 409 -1.37 24.48 -30.87
N GLN A 410 -2.27 23.72 -30.23
CA GLN A 410 -2.20 23.46 -28.81
C GLN A 410 -0.93 22.68 -28.45
N LEU A 411 -0.60 21.63 -29.20
CA LEU A 411 0.62 20.85 -29.02
C LEU A 411 1.88 21.73 -29.08
N THR A 412 1.97 22.62 -30.07
CA THR A 412 3.12 23.50 -30.25
C THR A 412 3.28 24.46 -29.07
N GLN A 413 2.17 25.05 -28.58
CA GLN A 413 2.19 25.94 -27.43
C GLN A 413 2.60 25.20 -26.15
N GLU A 414 2.03 24.02 -25.92
CA GLU A 414 2.31 23.18 -24.75
C GLU A 414 3.77 22.72 -24.75
N ILE A 415 4.30 22.18 -25.85
CA ILE A 415 5.72 21.76 -25.95
C ILE A 415 6.67 22.95 -25.76
N LYS A 416 6.33 24.13 -26.32
CA LYS A 416 7.15 25.34 -26.14
C LYS A 416 7.27 25.76 -24.67
N ARG A 417 6.18 25.64 -23.90
CA ARG A 417 6.14 25.98 -22.49
C ARG A 417 6.81 24.89 -21.63
N TYR A 418 6.48 23.63 -21.89
CA TYR A 418 7.03 22.47 -21.18
C TYR A 418 8.56 22.38 -21.29
N SER A 419 9.09 22.62 -22.52
CA SER A 419 10.53 22.68 -22.78
C SER A 419 11.27 23.65 -21.83
N ARG A 420 10.64 24.77 -21.47
CA ARG A 420 11.25 25.77 -20.56
C ARG A 420 11.26 25.28 -19.11
N TYR A 421 10.19 24.56 -18.67
CA TYR A 421 10.10 24.02 -17.32
C TYR A 421 11.10 22.88 -17.09
N VAL A 422 11.12 21.92 -18.00
CA VAL A 422 11.96 20.72 -17.83
C VAL A 422 13.40 20.89 -18.32
N GLY A 423 13.70 21.94 -19.07
CA GLY A 423 15.04 22.16 -19.61
C GLY A 423 15.43 21.24 -20.78
N VAL A 424 14.44 20.58 -21.43
CA VAL A 424 14.65 19.66 -22.55
C VAL A 424 14.35 20.39 -23.87
N GLY A 425 15.23 20.26 -24.87
CA GLY A 425 15.06 20.90 -26.17
C GLY A 425 13.78 20.46 -26.90
N ARG A 426 13.08 21.42 -27.52
CA ARG A 426 11.80 21.20 -28.25
C ARG A 426 11.89 20.09 -29.29
N ARG A 427 13.00 20.07 -30.09
CA ARG A 427 13.20 19.03 -31.12
C ARG A 427 13.18 17.61 -30.51
N ARG A 428 13.80 17.43 -29.35
CA ARG A 428 13.82 16.15 -28.61
C ARG A 428 12.41 15.78 -28.12
N LEU A 429 11.65 16.75 -27.60
CA LEU A 429 10.28 16.53 -27.17
C LEU A 429 9.36 16.11 -28.32
N TYR A 430 9.45 16.80 -29.48
CA TYR A 430 8.70 16.41 -30.69
C TYR A 430 9.10 15.00 -31.16
N SER A 431 10.37 14.65 -31.12
CA SER A 431 10.83 13.30 -31.47
C SER A 431 10.26 12.23 -30.53
N ILE A 432 10.21 12.48 -29.21
CA ILE A 432 9.62 11.56 -28.23
C ILE A 432 8.13 11.40 -28.48
N VAL A 433 7.40 12.50 -28.61
CA VAL A 433 5.94 12.49 -28.84
C VAL A 433 5.61 11.84 -30.20
N GLY A 434 6.37 12.15 -31.26
CA GLY A 434 6.17 11.56 -32.60
C GLY A 434 6.39 10.04 -32.62
N ARG A 435 7.49 9.57 -32.00
CA ARG A 435 7.76 8.13 -31.88
C ARG A 435 6.66 7.39 -31.10
N LYS A 436 6.12 8.02 -30.05
CA LYS A 436 5.04 7.42 -29.25
C LYS A 436 3.68 7.48 -29.98
N ALA A 437 3.45 8.49 -30.80
CA ALA A 437 2.19 8.64 -31.53
C ALA A 437 2.06 7.71 -32.73
N ILE A 438 3.16 7.41 -33.42
CA ILE A 438 3.18 6.67 -34.69
C ILE A 438 3.76 5.27 -34.43
N PRO A 439 2.94 4.20 -34.45
CA PRO A 439 3.37 2.82 -34.12
C PRO A 439 4.53 2.32 -35.01
N VAL A 440 4.56 2.71 -36.28
CA VAL A 440 5.62 2.33 -37.23
C VAL A 440 6.98 2.93 -36.85
N LEU A 441 6.99 4.06 -36.16
CA LEU A 441 8.21 4.70 -35.60
C LEU A 441 8.55 4.21 -34.18
N LYS A 442 7.70 3.38 -33.59
CA LYS A 442 8.10 2.52 -32.48
C LYS A 442 9.13 1.52 -33.06
N GLN A 443 10.35 2.00 -33.43
CA GLN A 443 11.48 1.11 -33.27
C GLN A 443 11.26 0.46 -31.92
N ARG A 444 11.34 -0.88 -31.89
CA ARG A 444 11.55 -1.61 -30.63
C ARG A 444 12.63 -0.84 -29.87
N SER A 445 12.25 0.25 -29.20
CA SER A 445 13.09 0.78 -28.17
C SER A 445 13.22 -0.42 -27.28
N SER A 446 14.39 -0.92 -27.17
CA SER A 446 14.82 -1.62 -25.99
C SER A 446 14.57 -0.70 -24.79
N SER A 447 13.29 -0.48 -24.39
CA SER A 447 12.93 -0.67 -23.03
C SER A 447 13.65 -1.95 -22.68
N ILE A 448 14.38 -2.00 -21.60
CA ILE A 448 14.89 -3.26 -21.11
C ILE A 448 13.79 -4.24 -21.43
N ALA A 449 13.98 -4.94 -22.57
CA ALA A 449 12.95 -5.79 -23.11
C ALA A 449 12.74 -6.81 -22.01
N SER A 450 11.54 -7.29 -21.88
CA SER A 450 11.21 -8.36 -20.93
C SER A 450 12.15 -9.57 -20.99
N GLY A 451 13.02 -9.65 -21.99
CA GLY A 451 14.10 -10.60 -22.10
C GLY A 451 15.41 -10.24 -21.38
N ASP A 452 15.60 -8.98 -20.98
CA ASP A 452 16.88 -8.53 -20.41
C ASP A 452 16.92 -8.56 -18.88
N PHE A 453 15.78 -8.74 -18.18
CA PHE A 453 15.80 -9.00 -16.76
C PHE A 453 15.91 -10.52 -16.54
N PRO A 454 17.02 -11.03 -15.94
CA PRO A 454 17.19 -12.44 -15.73
C PRO A 454 16.03 -13.01 -14.91
N GLN A 455 15.43 -14.11 -15.38
CA GLN A 455 14.33 -14.74 -14.66
C GLN A 455 14.85 -15.53 -13.46
N LEU A 456 14.26 -15.26 -12.30
CA LEU A 456 14.66 -15.93 -11.07
C LEU A 456 14.09 -17.35 -10.96
N ILE A 457 12.95 -17.62 -11.57
CA ILE A 457 12.30 -18.94 -11.48
C ILE A 457 13.02 -20.01 -12.29
N ASN A 458 13.13 -21.21 -11.73
CA ASN A 458 13.62 -22.39 -12.44
C ASN A 458 12.65 -22.78 -13.58
N SER A 459 13.16 -23.09 -14.77
CA SER A 459 12.35 -23.36 -15.96
C SER A 459 11.47 -24.61 -15.83
N ASP A 460 11.97 -25.66 -15.17
CA ASP A 460 11.23 -26.92 -15.01
C ASP A 460 10.16 -26.77 -13.94
N TYR A 461 10.45 -26.02 -12.87
CA TYR A 461 9.45 -25.62 -11.89
C TYR A 461 8.34 -24.77 -12.52
N ALA A 462 8.70 -23.78 -13.33
CA ALA A 462 7.77 -22.93 -14.05
C ALA A 462 6.82 -23.73 -14.95
N LYS A 463 7.37 -24.69 -15.71
CA LYS A 463 6.59 -25.60 -16.58
C LYS A 463 5.68 -26.52 -15.77
N ARG A 464 6.19 -27.13 -14.68
CA ARG A 464 5.41 -28.02 -13.81
C ARG A 464 4.18 -27.34 -13.23
N VAL A 465 4.31 -26.07 -12.84
CA VAL A 465 3.21 -25.28 -12.27
C VAL A 465 2.34 -24.61 -13.34
N GLY A 466 2.78 -24.57 -14.61
CA GLY A 466 2.06 -23.92 -15.70
C GLY A 466 1.99 -22.39 -15.58
N ILE A 467 3.04 -21.75 -14.99
CA ILE A 467 2.96 -20.35 -14.59
C ILE A 467 2.92 -19.38 -15.77
N TYR A 468 3.59 -19.69 -16.87
CA TYR A 468 3.66 -18.80 -18.02
C TYR A 468 2.34 -18.74 -18.78
N GLU A 469 1.65 -19.87 -18.94
CA GLU A 469 0.31 -19.95 -19.50
C GLU A 469 -0.68 -19.16 -18.64
N LYS A 470 -0.64 -19.37 -17.33
CA LYS A 470 -1.49 -18.62 -16.38
C LYS A 470 -1.26 -17.12 -16.44
N LEU A 471 -0.02 -16.64 -16.47
CA LEU A 471 0.29 -15.21 -16.55
C LEU A 471 -0.11 -14.62 -17.91
N HIS A 472 0.05 -15.38 -19.00
CA HIS A 472 -0.38 -14.96 -20.34
C HIS A 472 -1.90 -14.80 -20.41
N ASP A 473 -2.67 -15.78 -19.92
CA ASP A 473 -4.14 -15.75 -19.92
C ASP A 473 -4.72 -14.57 -19.11
N LEU A 474 -3.98 -14.13 -18.08
CA LEU A 474 -4.33 -12.96 -17.28
C LEU A 474 -3.88 -11.62 -17.94
N THR A 475 -3.38 -11.65 -19.17
CA THR A 475 -2.77 -10.48 -19.83
C THR A 475 -1.64 -9.85 -18.99
N PHE A 476 -0.92 -10.69 -18.25
CA PHE A 476 0.17 -10.28 -17.38
C PHE A 476 1.48 -10.75 -18.02
N THR A 477 2.29 -9.83 -18.52
CA THR A 477 3.54 -10.18 -19.23
C THR A 477 4.66 -10.65 -18.32
N GLY A 478 4.39 -10.83 -17.03
CA GLY A 478 5.37 -11.33 -16.04
C GLY A 478 6.40 -10.31 -15.58
N ILE A 479 6.42 -9.12 -16.18
CA ILE A 479 7.45 -8.12 -15.90
C ILE A 479 6.98 -7.16 -14.81
N GLY A 480 5.65 -7.02 -14.65
CA GLY A 480 5.08 -6.03 -13.75
C GLY A 480 5.53 -4.61 -14.12
N SER A 481 5.70 -4.36 -15.41
CA SER A 481 6.04 -3.06 -15.94
C SER A 481 4.79 -2.28 -16.31
N THR A 482 4.95 -0.97 -16.51
CA THR A 482 3.89 -0.12 -17.05
C THR A 482 3.48 -0.51 -18.48
N ASP A 483 4.22 -1.42 -19.11
CA ASP A 483 3.95 -1.91 -20.47
C ASP A 483 2.70 -2.79 -20.54
N ASP A 484 2.22 -3.31 -19.39
CA ASP A 484 0.96 -4.04 -19.25
C ASP A 484 -0.27 -3.11 -19.15
N LEU A 485 -0.05 -1.80 -19.12
CA LEU A 485 -1.14 -0.83 -19.06
C LEU A 485 -1.54 -0.36 -20.47
N PRO A 486 -2.81 0.02 -20.68
CA PRO A 486 -3.27 0.59 -21.94
C PRO A 486 -2.47 1.80 -22.42
N ASP A 487 -2.34 1.98 -23.73
CA ASP A 487 -1.67 3.15 -24.34
C ASP A 487 -2.38 4.48 -24.00
N ASP A 488 -3.70 4.48 -23.78
CA ASP A 488 -4.43 5.67 -23.33
C ASP A 488 -4.16 5.91 -21.84
N PRO A 489 -3.64 7.07 -21.47
CA PRO A 489 -3.22 7.34 -20.08
C PRO A 489 -4.37 7.42 -19.08
N LEU A 490 -5.59 7.74 -19.51
CA LEU A 490 -6.77 7.73 -18.64
C LEU A 490 -7.19 6.31 -18.36
N GLU A 491 -7.22 5.47 -19.39
CA GLU A 491 -7.52 4.06 -19.26
C GLU A 491 -6.44 3.33 -18.44
N ALA A 492 -5.16 3.59 -18.71
CA ALA A 492 -4.06 3.05 -17.92
C ALA A 492 -4.19 3.37 -16.43
N ARG A 493 -4.57 4.62 -16.10
CA ARG A 493 -4.81 5.05 -14.73
C ARG A 493 -6.00 4.33 -14.10
N ARG A 494 -7.10 4.16 -14.83
CA ARG A 494 -8.28 3.42 -14.38
C ARG A 494 -7.92 1.97 -14.09
N VAL A 495 -7.27 1.30 -15.04
CA VAL A 495 -6.79 -0.08 -14.90
C VAL A 495 -5.87 -0.24 -13.69
N HIS A 496 -4.97 0.72 -13.44
CA HIS A 496 -4.10 0.70 -12.26
C HIS A 496 -4.89 0.65 -10.95
N PHE A 497 -5.97 1.41 -10.82
CA PHE A 497 -6.81 1.38 -9.62
C PHE A 497 -7.75 0.15 -9.56
N GLU A 498 -8.13 -0.42 -10.70
CA GLU A 498 -8.95 -1.62 -10.75
C GLU A 498 -8.15 -2.91 -10.48
N ARG A 499 -6.87 -2.94 -10.85
CA ARG A 499 -5.97 -4.08 -10.62
C ARG A 499 -5.41 -4.03 -9.21
N VAL A 500 -6.11 -4.71 -8.30
CA VAL A 500 -5.80 -4.72 -6.86
C VAL A 500 -4.37 -5.18 -6.56
N ASN A 501 -3.84 -6.15 -7.30
CA ASN A 501 -2.49 -6.68 -7.12
C ASN A 501 -1.37 -5.65 -7.36
N MET A 502 -1.65 -4.55 -8.04
CA MET A 502 -0.65 -3.48 -8.28
C MET A 502 -0.39 -2.61 -7.06
N TRP A 503 -1.25 -2.66 -6.03
CA TRP A 503 -1.13 -1.76 -4.88
C TRP A 503 -1.49 -2.38 -3.52
N SER A 504 -2.06 -3.59 -3.49
CA SER A 504 -2.45 -4.27 -2.24
C SER A 504 -1.28 -4.52 -1.29
N ALA A 505 -0.09 -4.80 -1.83
CA ALA A 505 1.14 -4.98 -1.04
C ALA A 505 1.44 -3.79 -0.10
N THR A 506 1.17 -2.55 -0.56
CA THR A 506 1.37 -1.36 0.27
C THR A 506 0.39 -1.33 1.45
N GLY A 507 -0.88 -1.67 1.22
CA GLY A 507 -1.88 -1.78 2.28
C GLY A 507 -1.51 -2.83 3.30
N THR A 508 -1.13 -4.04 2.83
CA THR A 508 -0.68 -5.15 3.68
C THR A 508 0.52 -4.76 4.54
N SER A 509 1.56 -4.16 3.94
CA SER A 509 2.76 -3.74 4.68
C SER A 509 2.45 -2.69 5.74
N ASN A 510 1.66 -1.67 5.38
CA ASN A 510 1.25 -0.62 6.31
C ASN A 510 0.38 -1.16 7.45
N CYS A 511 -0.52 -2.11 7.17
CA CYS A 511 -1.32 -2.77 8.18
C CYS A 511 -0.45 -3.54 9.18
N LYS A 512 0.46 -4.37 8.69
CA LYS A 512 1.32 -5.22 9.52
C LYS A 512 2.29 -4.37 10.38
N LEU A 513 2.91 -3.33 9.79
CA LEU A 513 3.73 -2.37 10.53
C LEU A 513 2.90 -1.62 11.58
N SER A 514 1.70 -1.17 11.21
CA SER A 514 0.81 -0.47 12.13
C SER A 514 0.44 -1.33 13.34
N LEU A 515 0.15 -2.62 13.10
CA LEU A 515 -0.13 -3.58 14.17
C LEU A 515 1.08 -3.79 15.08
N ARG A 516 2.28 -3.91 14.51
CA ARG A 516 3.53 -4.11 15.25
C ARG A 516 3.90 -2.93 16.15
N TYR A 517 3.68 -1.70 15.66
CA TYR A 517 4.11 -0.46 16.32
C TYR A 517 2.96 0.35 16.94
N SER A 518 1.78 -0.25 17.09
CA SER A 518 0.61 0.38 17.75
C SER A 518 0.31 1.80 17.27
N LEU A 519 0.32 2.00 15.96
CA LEU A 519 -0.06 3.27 15.31
C LEU A 519 -0.91 2.99 14.07
N TRP A 520 -1.52 4.01 13.48
CA TRP A 520 -2.34 3.87 12.28
C TRP A 520 -1.70 4.62 11.11
N SER A 521 -1.13 3.89 10.16
CA SER A 521 -0.63 4.47 8.91
C SER A 521 -1.79 4.75 7.97
N HIS A 522 -1.85 5.96 7.40
CA HIS A 522 -2.91 6.38 6.49
C HIS A 522 -2.38 7.23 5.35
N ASP A 523 -2.93 7.02 4.15
CA ASP A 523 -2.61 7.78 2.94
C ASP A 523 -3.86 8.56 2.47
N PRO A 524 -3.97 9.88 2.75
CA PRO A 524 -5.09 10.69 2.28
C PRO A 524 -5.18 10.78 0.74
N SER A 525 -4.07 10.58 0.03
CA SER A 525 -4.08 10.56 -1.43
C SER A 525 -4.71 9.28 -2.01
N ASN A 526 -4.92 8.26 -1.16
CA ASN A 526 -5.60 7.01 -1.46
C ASN A 526 -7.05 6.97 -0.93
N ASP A 527 -7.57 8.06 -0.40
CA ASP A 527 -8.98 8.18 -0.01
C ASP A 527 -9.88 8.01 -1.24
N LEU A 528 -10.92 7.19 -1.12
CA LEU A 528 -11.82 6.86 -2.23
C LEU A 528 -12.46 8.11 -2.86
N ARG A 529 -12.79 9.14 -2.04
CA ARG A 529 -13.35 10.42 -2.52
C ARG A 529 -12.34 11.19 -3.36
N VAL A 530 -11.06 11.22 -2.91
CA VAL A 530 -9.94 11.83 -3.64
C VAL A 530 -9.67 11.10 -4.95
N ILE A 531 -9.65 9.77 -4.93
CA ILE A 531 -9.44 8.94 -6.12
C ILE A 531 -10.56 9.18 -7.14
N ARG A 532 -11.83 9.13 -6.72
CA ARG A 532 -13.01 9.36 -7.58
C ARG A 532 -12.97 10.75 -8.19
N PHE A 533 -12.70 11.78 -7.40
CA PHE A 533 -12.52 13.15 -7.91
C PHE A 533 -11.40 13.22 -8.94
N CYS A 534 -10.25 12.65 -8.65
CA CYS A 534 -9.12 12.66 -9.57
C CYS A 534 -9.40 11.88 -10.87
N LEU A 535 -10.15 10.77 -10.82
CA LEU A 535 -10.55 10.00 -12.02
C LEU A 535 -11.62 10.72 -12.84
N SER A 536 -12.52 11.47 -12.20
CA SER A 536 -13.55 12.27 -12.88
C SER A 536 -13.02 13.56 -13.51
N THR A 537 -11.84 14.03 -13.06
CA THR A 537 -11.24 15.28 -13.54
C THR A 537 -10.63 15.13 -14.93
N PRO A 538 -10.93 16.03 -15.92
CA PRO A 538 -10.35 15.98 -17.24
C PRO A 538 -8.83 16.06 -17.26
N MET A 539 -8.20 15.38 -18.22
CA MET A 539 -6.74 15.33 -18.36
C MET A 539 -6.09 16.71 -18.53
N GLU A 540 -6.81 17.65 -19.11
CA GLU A 540 -6.41 19.05 -19.32
C GLU A 540 -6.17 19.79 -18.00
N GLN A 541 -6.76 19.33 -16.89
CA GLN A 541 -6.49 19.91 -15.58
C GLN A 541 -5.18 19.42 -14.97
N PHE A 542 -4.74 18.23 -15.36
CA PHE A 542 -3.46 17.63 -14.89
C PHE A 542 -2.26 18.03 -15.76
N VAL A 543 -2.48 18.37 -17.04
CA VAL A 543 -1.42 18.89 -17.93
C VAL A 543 -1.93 20.13 -18.60
N GLN A 544 -1.41 21.30 -18.21
CA GLN A 544 -1.89 22.60 -18.68
C GLN A 544 -0.78 23.64 -18.72
N LYS A 545 -0.77 24.48 -19.74
CA LYS A 545 0.19 25.59 -19.90
C LYS A 545 1.65 25.17 -19.82
N GLY A 546 1.96 23.96 -20.32
CA GLY A 546 3.29 23.37 -20.28
C GLY A 546 3.69 22.82 -18.90
N MET A 547 2.78 22.71 -17.98
CA MET A 547 3.01 22.20 -16.62
C MET A 547 2.47 20.77 -16.54
N ASP A 548 3.30 19.82 -16.16
CA ASP A 548 2.88 18.50 -15.72
C ASP A 548 2.37 18.56 -14.27
N ARG A 549 1.53 17.61 -13.85
CA ARG A 549 0.94 17.60 -12.49
C ARG A 549 0.27 18.94 -12.15
N ALA A 550 -0.36 19.57 -13.13
CA ALA A 550 -0.78 20.98 -13.06
C ALA A 550 -1.84 21.21 -11.96
N LEU A 551 -2.77 20.27 -11.77
CA LEU A 551 -3.82 20.40 -10.75
C LEU A 551 -3.20 20.59 -9.37
N ILE A 552 -2.38 19.65 -8.90
CA ILE A 552 -1.78 19.73 -7.56
C ILE A 552 -0.88 20.97 -7.41
N ARG A 553 -0.09 21.30 -8.45
CA ARG A 553 0.79 22.49 -8.43
C ARG A 553 0.01 23.78 -8.29
N ARG A 554 -1.13 23.91 -8.93
CA ARG A 554 -2.00 25.08 -8.83
C ARG A 554 -2.75 25.09 -7.49
N SER A 555 -3.32 23.98 -7.11
CA SER A 555 -4.10 23.84 -5.86
C SER A 555 -3.27 24.05 -4.59
N THR A 556 -1.95 23.82 -4.65
CA THR A 556 -1.04 24.01 -3.51
C THR A 556 -0.32 25.37 -3.52
N LYS A 557 -0.75 26.33 -4.38
CA LYS A 557 -0.26 27.71 -4.32
C LYS A 557 -0.59 28.32 -2.95
N GLY A 558 0.44 28.84 -2.27
CA GLY A 558 0.30 29.34 -0.90
C GLY A 558 0.23 28.26 0.19
N TRP A 559 0.27 26.95 -0.17
CA TRP A 559 0.34 25.82 0.73
C TRP A 559 1.73 25.19 0.75
N LEU A 560 2.41 25.19 -0.39
CA LEU A 560 3.79 24.73 -0.55
C LEU A 560 4.67 25.86 -1.11
N PRO A 561 5.99 25.89 -0.79
CA PRO A 561 6.89 26.85 -1.39
C PRO A 561 7.03 26.62 -2.89
N ASP A 562 7.18 27.71 -3.66
CA ASP A 562 7.31 27.63 -5.12
C ASP A 562 8.51 26.80 -5.59
N SER A 563 9.56 26.74 -4.79
CA SER A 563 10.74 25.89 -5.05
C SER A 563 10.42 24.39 -5.06
N ILE A 564 9.38 23.96 -4.36
CA ILE A 564 8.88 22.59 -4.38
C ILE A 564 7.74 22.47 -5.39
N ARG A 565 6.76 23.36 -5.28
CA ARG A 565 5.55 23.35 -6.09
C ARG A 565 5.83 23.45 -7.59
N LEU A 566 6.81 24.26 -7.99
CA LEU A 566 7.22 24.49 -9.40
C LEU A 566 8.49 23.73 -9.80
N ASN A 567 8.97 22.82 -8.96
CA ASN A 567 10.14 22.02 -9.30
C ASN A 567 9.79 20.94 -10.34
N HIS A 568 10.29 21.10 -11.55
CA HIS A 568 10.14 20.14 -12.65
C HIS A 568 11.46 19.41 -12.98
N ARG A 569 12.59 19.84 -12.40
CA ARG A 569 13.94 19.45 -12.84
C ARG A 569 14.61 18.43 -11.95
N THR A 570 14.37 18.51 -10.66
CA THR A 570 15.02 17.63 -9.69
C THR A 570 13.99 16.75 -8.99
N ARG A 571 14.35 15.52 -8.70
CA ARG A 571 13.53 14.55 -7.97
C ARG A 571 14.38 13.85 -6.94
N GLY A 572 13.83 13.59 -5.79
CA GLY A 572 14.43 12.69 -4.81
C GLY A 572 14.60 11.28 -5.36
N ILE A 573 15.55 10.57 -4.80
CA ILE A 573 15.77 9.16 -5.03
C ILE A 573 16.01 8.48 -3.70
N GLN A 574 15.14 7.55 -3.34
CA GLN A 574 15.23 6.83 -2.08
C GLN A 574 16.21 5.67 -2.18
N ALA A 575 16.83 5.33 -1.06
CA ALA A 575 17.74 4.20 -0.92
C ALA A 575 18.94 4.21 -1.91
N ALA A 576 19.40 5.39 -2.35
CA ALA A 576 20.62 5.51 -3.18
C ALA A 576 21.87 4.97 -2.45
N ASP A 577 21.85 4.97 -1.13
CA ASP A 577 22.90 4.46 -0.24
C ASP A 577 22.70 2.99 0.18
N SER A 578 21.76 2.25 -0.41
CA SER A 578 21.44 0.86 0.00
C SER A 578 22.66 -0.07 -0.05
N ILE A 579 23.48 0.02 -1.11
CA ILE A 579 24.72 -0.76 -1.20
C ILE A 579 25.80 -0.22 -0.26
N HIS A 580 25.91 1.09 -0.10
CA HIS A 580 26.85 1.69 0.87
C HIS A 580 26.64 1.09 2.27
N ARG A 581 25.38 0.96 2.70
CA ARG A 581 25.00 0.35 3.99
C ARG A 581 25.31 -1.13 4.11
N MET A 582 25.39 -1.84 2.99
CA MET A 582 25.68 -3.27 2.96
C MET A 582 27.17 -3.60 2.90
N LEU A 583 28.04 -2.61 2.69
CA LEU A 583 29.48 -2.86 2.46
C LEU A 583 30.12 -3.63 3.62
N SER A 584 29.78 -3.32 4.86
CA SER A 584 30.30 -4.03 6.04
C SER A 584 29.84 -5.48 6.11
N ASP A 585 28.61 -5.75 5.66
CA ASP A 585 27.99 -7.08 5.71
C ASP A 585 28.20 -7.87 4.42
N TRP A 586 28.85 -7.28 3.41
CA TRP A 586 28.99 -7.87 2.09
C TRP A 586 29.63 -9.27 2.10
N PRO A 587 30.71 -9.53 2.87
CA PRO A 587 31.26 -10.88 2.99
C PRO A 587 30.26 -11.89 3.56
N VAL A 588 29.46 -11.49 4.54
CA VAL A 588 28.41 -12.34 5.15
C VAL A 588 27.30 -12.64 4.14
N PHE A 589 26.88 -11.62 3.39
CA PHE A 589 25.90 -11.77 2.31
C PHE A 589 26.37 -12.75 1.23
N LEU A 590 27.63 -12.66 0.78
CA LEU A 590 28.20 -13.60 -0.19
C LEU A 590 28.25 -15.02 0.37
N ALA A 591 28.66 -15.20 1.63
CA ALA A 591 28.71 -16.52 2.26
C ALA A 591 27.30 -17.13 2.42
N GLU A 592 26.28 -16.32 2.61
CA GLU A 592 24.89 -16.79 2.63
C GLU A 592 24.39 -17.20 1.24
N LEU A 593 24.76 -16.47 0.21
CA LEU A 593 24.47 -16.84 -1.18
C LEU A 593 25.13 -18.17 -1.60
N ASP A 594 26.31 -18.47 -1.06
CA ASP A 594 26.91 -19.79 -1.24
C ASP A 594 26.02 -20.89 -0.64
N ARG A 595 25.45 -20.67 0.55
CA ARG A 595 24.49 -21.60 1.14
C ARG A 595 23.22 -21.73 0.29
N VAL A 596 22.66 -20.61 -0.21
CA VAL A 596 21.51 -20.61 -1.14
C VAL A 596 21.80 -21.47 -2.37
N SER A 597 22.98 -21.35 -2.96
CA SER A 597 23.34 -22.08 -4.18
C SER A 597 23.50 -23.60 -3.98
N HIS A 598 23.78 -24.05 -2.76
CA HIS A 598 23.93 -25.47 -2.41
C HIS A 598 22.67 -26.08 -1.77
N ASP A 599 21.67 -25.28 -1.46
CA ASP A 599 20.41 -25.78 -0.89
C ASP A 599 19.57 -26.49 -1.95
N SER A 600 19.22 -27.76 -1.67
CA SER A 600 18.52 -28.63 -2.62
C SER A 600 17.10 -28.15 -2.98
N ARG A 601 16.42 -27.50 -2.04
CA ARG A 601 15.09 -26.90 -2.29
C ARG A 601 15.21 -25.68 -3.19
N MET A 602 16.18 -24.81 -2.92
CA MET A 602 16.42 -23.63 -3.76
C MET A 602 16.80 -24.03 -5.19
N GLN A 603 17.62 -25.06 -5.37
CA GLN A 603 17.98 -25.58 -6.71
C GLN A 603 16.78 -26.03 -7.54
N GLN A 604 15.71 -26.50 -6.90
CA GLN A 604 14.50 -26.95 -7.59
C GLN A 604 13.60 -25.78 -8.03
N ILE A 605 13.63 -24.64 -7.33
CA ILE A 605 12.67 -23.55 -7.52
C ILE A 605 13.25 -22.31 -8.17
N ILE A 606 14.59 -22.05 -8.04
CA ILE A 606 15.22 -20.89 -8.65
C ILE A 606 16.22 -21.27 -9.74
N ASN A 607 16.47 -20.34 -10.65
CA ASN A 607 17.35 -20.50 -11.79
C ASN A 607 18.83 -20.38 -11.36
N MET A 608 19.45 -21.49 -10.99
CA MET A 608 20.82 -21.51 -10.48
C MET A 608 21.87 -20.95 -11.44
N PRO A 609 21.86 -21.22 -12.76
CA PRO A 609 22.77 -20.55 -13.69
C PRO A 609 22.78 -19.03 -13.56
N VAL A 610 21.59 -18.41 -13.51
CA VAL A 610 21.46 -16.95 -13.36
C VAL A 610 21.96 -16.46 -11.99
N ILE A 611 21.76 -17.25 -10.94
CA ILE A 611 22.30 -16.93 -9.60
C ILE A 611 23.82 -17.04 -9.58
N HIS A 612 24.40 -18.05 -10.21
CA HIS A 612 25.86 -18.22 -10.30
C HIS A 612 26.52 -17.07 -11.07
N ASP A 613 25.91 -16.63 -12.19
CA ASP A 613 26.41 -15.49 -12.96
C ASP A 613 26.36 -14.19 -12.13
N ALA A 614 25.23 -13.94 -11.48
CA ALA A 614 25.06 -12.78 -10.60
C ALA A 614 26.03 -12.81 -9.39
N LEU A 615 26.27 -13.98 -8.81
CA LEU A 615 27.21 -14.17 -7.70
C LEU A 615 28.66 -13.98 -8.16
N ALA A 616 29.01 -14.45 -9.36
CA ALA A 616 30.33 -14.23 -9.95
C ALA A 616 30.59 -12.73 -10.17
N GLU A 617 29.61 -11.98 -10.65
CA GLU A 617 29.68 -10.52 -10.75
C GLU A 617 29.86 -9.87 -9.38
N ALA A 618 29.05 -10.24 -8.39
CA ALA A 618 29.08 -9.69 -7.04
C ALA A 618 30.41 -9.95 -6.31
N ARG A 619 31.10 -11.05 -6.60
CA ARG A 619 32.44 -11.40 -6.07
C ARG A 619 33.58 -10.58 -6.66
N GLN A 620 33.39 -9.96 -7.83
CA GLN A 620 34.40 -9.06 -8.41
C GLN A 620 34.51 -7.74 -7.64
N GLY A 621 33.60 -7.52 -6.70
CA GLY A 621 33.51 -6.32 -5.89
C GLY A 621 32.22 -5.54 -6.17
N ILE A 622 31.81 -4.76 -5.17
CA ILE A 622 30.59 -3.97 -5.22
C ILE A 622 30.90 -2.49 -4.94
N SER A 623 30.21 -1.61 -5.61
CA SER A 623 30.31 -0.16 -5.37
C SER A 623 28.92 0.47 -5.18
N PRO A 624 28.81 1.57 -4.43
CA PRO A 624 27.52 2.19 -4.10
C PRO A 624 26.64 2.53 -5.31
N ASN A 625 27.21 2.84 -6.46
CA ASN A 625 26.48 3.15 -7.69
C ASN A 625 25.77 1.94 -8.33
N GLN A 626 26.00 0.74 -7.83
CA GLN A 626 25.32 -0.50 -8.25
C GLN A 626 24.01 -0.77 -7.50
N ALA A 627 23.51 0.18 -6.71
CA ALA A 627 22.28 0.04 -5.94
C ALA A 627 21.06 -0.44 -6.76
N TYR A 628 21.03 -0.15 -8.06
CA TYR A 628 19.93 -0.58 -8.95
C TYR A 628 20.34 -1.71 -9.91
N ASN A 629 21.47 -2.36 -9.69
CA ASN A 629 21.92 -3.46 -10.52
C ASN A 629 20.93 -4.65 -10.45
N PRO A 630 20.42 -5.15 -11.59
CA PRO A 630 19.49 -6.28 -11.61
C PRO A 630 20.03 -7.54 -10.95
N ALA A 631 21.34 -7.83 -11.08
CA ALA A 631 22.00 -8.98 -10.46
C ALA A 631 21.86 -8.93 -8.93
N ILE A 632 22.12 -7.76 -8.32
CA ILE A 632 21.97 -7.58 -6.86
C ILE A 632 20.51 -7.80 -6.41
N LYS A 633 19.56 -7.34 -7.20
CA LYS A 633 18.13 -7.55 -6.90
C LYS A 633 17.75 -9.03 -6.91
N LEU A 634 18.29 -9.81 -7.82
CA LEU A 634 18.09 -11.27 -7.86
C LEU A 634 18.68 -11.95 -6.63
N LEU A 635 19.92 -11.60 -6.29
CA LEU A 635 20.61 -12.16 -5.14
C LEU A 635 19.88 -11.86 -3.84
N MET A 636 19.44 -10.61 -3.63
CA MET A 636 18.65 -10.22 -2.46
C MET A 636 17.33 -10.99 -2.37
N ARG A 637 16.60 -11.12 -3.47
CA ARG A 637 15.35 -11.91 -3.50
C ARG A 637 15.57 -13.38 -3.18
N SER A 638 16.69 -13.94 -3.62
CA SER A 638 17.06 -15.33 -3.32
C SER A 638 17.31 -15.53 -1.83
N VAL A 639 18.04 -14.61 -1.18
CA VAL A 639 18.29 -14.66 0.26
C VAL A 639 17.01 -14.48 1.06
N ILE A 640 16.15 -13.52 0.69
CA ILE A 640 14.86 -13.31 1.36
C ILE A 640 14.00 -14.58 1.29
N LEU A 641 13.90 -15.19 0.11
CA LEU A 641 13.15 -16.43 -0.05
C LEU A 641 13.77 -17.58 0.73
N TYR A 642 15.10 -17.74 0.66
CA TYR A 642 15.82 -18.79 1.38
C TYR A 642 15.56 -18.70 2.90
N ARG A 643 15.76 -17.53 3.52
CA ARG A 643 15.50 -17.32 4.94
C ARG A 643 14.05 -17.60 5.30
N PHE A 644 13.12 -17.13 4.46
CA PHE A 644 11.69 -17.41 4.68
C PHE A 644 11.39 -18.91 4.70
N LEU A 645 11.92 -19.66 3.72
CA LEU A 645 11.72 -21.11 3.62
C LEU A 645 12.37 -21.87 4.78
N GLN A 646 13.60 -21.50 5.16
CA GLN A 646 14.29 -22.12 6.30
C GLN A 646 13.57 -21.89 7.64
N LYS A 647 12.89 -20.74 7.79
CA LYS A 647 12.20 -20.39 9.03
C LYS A 647 10.82 -21.04 9.16
N ASN A 648 10.13 -21.27 8.04
CA ASN A 648 8.73 -21.65 8.07
C ASN A 648 8.42 -23.07 7.61
N PHE A 649 9.35 -23.72 6.88
CA PHE A 649 9.20 -25.03 6.28
C PHE A 649 10.47 -25.85 6.40
#